data_2acc3f0fc88257f9f03a91bdf1fb249f
#
_entry.id   2acc3f0fc88257f9f03a91bdf1fb249f
#
_cell.length_a   1.000
_cell.length_b   1.000
_cell.length_c   1.000
_cell.angle_alpha   90.00
_cell.angle_beta   90.00
_cell.angle_gamma   90.00
#
_symmetry.space_group_name_H-M   'P 1'
#
loop_
_entity.id
_entity.type
_entity.pdbx_description
1 polymer ?
#
loop_
_entity_poly.entity_id
_entity_poly.type
_entity_poly.pdbx_seq_one_letter_code
_entity_poly.pdbx_strand_id
1 'polypeptide(L)'
;MPMSIKPSSFAKILVLVTVLALTGCAQKFIDLSDTSSIFYPTPPSSPLSQADAAWNAANMREAERLYQAALQSPALSSREREMALSRLAEAAMANKHASTALEALNAWKQLDGRMAQSESWLKLWGRAAMALPQAQSVSYALAVANAPQEPLSYRASAAGVLMARTQSGDGLMWAQRLTALYNEAGRQERVVMERCLAQTCSEMPANTLVSLLQYTLPDTDGVFPWSVLLLEKARREGASMPQSAQDPALEGTTLGRIMGGVFADPELMAAILRGDQTPVQTPVATVSNVPMFAGSYALALPLSGSYSALGNKIAKGAKAAQSELNSRGIRTELYILDTDRSDWLSRLNSLPPQCVTVGGPMLPAAFEQAKASQAVRQRAFFTFLSTLGEGEEGNTAWRFFTSPSDQVRTMIDFAGRAGVRRFATLYPEDAFGRRMSTLFLQAAPAGGGITSRSYPKGNVSEWNAVTAKFVGSYMIGKVPASSASFEGVFLPDSWNNAALIIPCLFFNGEDRLLIMGTSLWEQGLPSGARLDASNLSLVVFPAAWNAANPTPAARNLNALLGGQGEADIWTGLGYDFVRFAAALHLTPGWTSARVNSLLRTAQQISWSMAPMVWNGSGHASRQLYVLNPTRDGAQQVTPQEMGQRIKQARARYDRRIKAGRKK
;
A
#
# COMPACT_ATOMS: atom_id res chain seq x y z
N MET A 1 -66.69 -40.57 23.87
CA MET A 1 -66.48 -40.91 22.46
C MET A 1 -65.18 -40.27 22.00
N PRO A 2 -64.12 -41.03 21.73
CA PRO A 2 -62.86 -40.51 21.26
C PRO A 2 -62.83 -40.57 19.73
N MET A 3 -62.43 -39.47 19.08
CA MET A 3 -62.18 -39.40 17.63
C MET A 3 -60.77 -39.91 17.33
N SER A 4 -60.75 -40.96 16.51
CA SER A 4 -59.57 -41.61 15.95
C SER A 4 -58.92 -40.70 14.87
N ILE A 5 -57.61 -40.34 15.05
CA ILE A 5 -56.78 -39.76 14.02
C ILE A 5 -55.90 -40.87 13.43
N LYS A 6 -56.08 -41.14 12.14
CA LYS A 6 -55.29 -42.12 11.38
C LYS A 6 -53.87 -41.63 11.12
N PRO A 7 -52.82 -42.43 11.27
CA PRO A 7 -51.44 -42.11 10.90
C PRO A 7 -51.14 -42.54 9.46
N SER A 8 -51.16 -41.66 8.50
CA SER A 8 -50.82 -42.01 7.10
C SER A 8 -49.98 -41.01 6.29
N SER A 9 -49.32 -40.05 6.95
CA SER A 9 -48.52 -39.07 6.20
C SER A 9 -47.03 -39.04 6.51
N PHE A 10 -46.61 -39.66 7.62
CA PHE A 10 -45.17 -39.65 8.02
C PHE A 10 -44.35 -40.83 7.45
N ALA A 11 -44.99 -41.93 7.02
CA ALA A 11 -44.30 -43.10 6.45
C ALA A 11 -43.84 -42.95 4.99
N LYS A 12 -44.35 -41.97 4.25
CA LYS A 12 -43.98 -41.80 2.83
C LYS A 12 -42.76 -40.93 2.63
N ILE A 13 -42.35 -40.13 3.62
CA ILE A 13 -41.14 -39.26 3.54
C ILE A 13 -39.89 -40.04 3.99
N LEU A 14 -40.03 -41.04 4.87
CA LEU A 14 -38.88 -41.82 5.34
C LEU A 14 -38.41 -42.88 4.32
N VAL A 15 -39.27 -43.33 3.40
CA VAL A 15 -38.91 -44.33 2.37
C VAL A 15 -38.17 -43.69 1.18
N LEU A 16 -38.34 -42.39 0.93
CA LEU A 16 -37.63 -41.70 -0.15
C LEU A 16 -36.16 -41.36 0.19
N VAL A 17 -35.83 -41.27 1.47
CA VAL A 17 -34.45 -40.99 1.92
C VAL A 17 -33.59 -42.26 2.02
N THR A 18 -34.22 -43.43 2.17
CA THR A 18 -33.52 -44.74 2.28
C THR A 18 -33.26 -45.44 0.95
N VAL A 19 -33.93 -45.06 -0.12
CA VAL A 19 -33.72 -45.68 -1.47
C VAL A 19 -32.58 -44.99 -2.25
N LEU A 20 -32.15 -43.80 -1.84
CA LEU A 20 -30.97 -43.08 -2.44
C LEU A 20 -29.62 -43.50 -1.84
N ALA A 21 -29.59 -44.42 -0.86
CA ALA A 21 -28.37 -44.86 -0.19
C ALA A 21 -27.80 -46.20 -0.69
N LEU A 22 -28.41 -46.87 -1.70
CA LEU A 22 -28.05 -48.24 -2.09
C LEU A 22 -27.77 -48.49 -3.58
N THR A 23 -27.45 -47.46 -4.37
CA THR A 23 -26.86 -47.69 -5.69
C THR A 23 -25.45 -47.08 -5.70
N GLY A 24 -24.50 -47.94 -5.40
CA GLY A 24 -23.08 -47.62 -5.46
C GLY A 24 -22.52 -47.55 -6.87
N CYS A 25 -21.35 -46.96 -6.95
CA CYS A 25 -20.38 -46.88 -8.04
C CYS A 25 -20.56 -45.72 -9.01
N ALA A 26 -19.97 -44.59 -8.61
CA ALA A 26 -18.93 -43.85 -9.34
C ALA A 26 -18.51 -42.64 -8.48
N GLN A 27 -17.38 -42.75 -7.77
CA GLN A 27 -16.75 -41.64 -7.11
C GLN A 27 -16.26 -40.64 -8.15
N LYS A 28 -17.10 -39.67 -8.50
CA LYS A 28 -16.63 -38.33 -8.86
C LYS A 28 -16.51 -37.57 -7.57
N PHE A 29 -15.29 -37.20 -7.22
CA PHE A 29 -15.02 -36.22 -6.18
C PHE A 29 -15.76 -34.93 -6.55
N ILE A 30 -16.85 -34.67 -5.88
CA ILE A 30 -17.51 -33.36 -5.92
C ILE A 30 -16.68 -32.48 -5.01
N ASP A 31 -16.05 -31.49 -5.61
CA ASP A 31 -15.32 -30.44 -4.93
C ASP A 31 -16.32 -29.66 -4.04
N LEU A 32 -16.20 -29.84 -2.72
CA LEU A 32 -17.08 -29.21 -1.72
C LEU A 32 -16.84 -27.70 -1.56
N SER A 33 -16.04 -27.10 -2.42
CA SER A 33 -15.86 -25.64 -2.46
C SER A 33 -17.08 -24.90 -3.06
N ASP A 34 -18.00 -25.61 -3.73
CA ASP A 34 -19.12 -25.01 -4.48
C ASP A 34 -20.51 -25.17 -3.81
N THR A 35 -20.57 -25.69 -2.57
CA THR A 35 -21.84 -25.86 -1.86
C THR A 35 -22.40 -24.59 -1.22
N SER A 36 -21.67 -23.48 -1.21
CA SER A 36 -22.19 -22.19 -0.76
C SER A 36 -23.23 -21.59 -1.72
N SER A 37 -23.21 -21.99 -3.01
CA SER A 37 -24.14 -21.50 -4.03
C SER A 37 -25.54 -22.15 -3.98
N ILE A 38 -25.71 -23.26 -3.25
CA ILE A 38 -26.99 -24.00 -3.20
C ILE A 38 -27.93 -23.45 -2.11
N PHE A 39 -27.40 -22.74 -1.11
CA PHE A 39 -28.18 -22.24 0.03
C PHE A 39 -28.46 -20.73 0.01
N TYR A 40 -27.79 -19.96 -0.82
CA TYR A 40 -28.08 -18.55 -1.04
C TYR A 40 -28.09 -18.34 -2.56
N PRO A 41 -29.24 -18.03 -3.16
CA PRO A 41 -29.23 -17.54 -4.53
C PRO A 41 -28.36 -16.29 -4.55
N THR A 42 -27.21 -16.36 -5.21
CA THR A 42 -26.40 -15.17 -5.49
C THR A 42 -27.33 -14.17 -6.16
N PRO A 43 -27.47 -12.95 -5.63
CA PRO A 43 -28.22 -11.94 -6.34
C PRO A 43 -27.63 -11.83 -7.75
N PRO A 44 -28.44 -11.61 -8.79
CA PRO A 44 -27.95 -11.51 -10.16
C PRO A 44 -26.80 -10.51 -10.15
N SER A 45 -25.60 -10.94 -10.56
CA SER A 45 -24.40 -10.12 -10.53
C SER A 45 -24.69 -8.86 -11.32
N SER A 46 -24.64 -7.69 -10.67
CA SER A 46 -24.88 -6.43 -11.35
C SER A 46 -23.84 -6.27 -12.49
N PRO A 47 -24.16 -5.54 -13.56
CA PRO A 47 -23.19 -5.26 -14.63
C PRO A 47 -21.86 -4.70 -14.07
N LEU A 48 -21.92 -3.93 -12.99
CA LEU A 48 -20.75 -3.39 -12.30
C LEU A 48 -19.92 -4.48 -11.61
N SER A 49 -20.56 -5.43 -10.92
CA SER A 49 -19.84 -6.53 -10.26
C SER A 49 -19.19 -7.49 -11.27
N GLN A 50 -19.79 -7.68 -12.45
CA GLN A 50 -19.18 -8.44 -13.54
C GLN A 50 -17.96 -7.69 -14.12
N ALA A 51 -18.05 -6.37 -14.28
CA ALA A 51 -16.95 -5.53 -14.72
C ALA A 51 -15.78 -5.59 -13.72
N ASP A 52 -16.09 -5.52 -12.42
CA ASP A 52 -15.09 -5.64 -11.35
C ASP A 52 -14.42 -7.02 -11.32
N ALA A 53 -15.18 -8.08 -11.57
CA ALA A 53 -14.65 -9.42 -11.69
C ALA A 53 -13.68 -9.55 -12.88
N ALA A 54 -14.05 -9.01 -14.06
CA ALA A 54 -13.18 -8.99 -15.24
C ALA A 54 -11.91 -8.16 -15.01
N TRP A 55 -12.04 -7.01 -14.35
CA TRP A 55 -10.93 -6.17 -13.93
C TRP A 55 -9.96 -6.91 -12.99
N ASN A 56 -10.50 -7.52 -11.96
CA ASN A 56 -9.72 -8.28 -10.98
C ASN A 56 -9.04 -9.53 -11.61
N ALA A 57 -9.64 -10.08 -12.66
CA ALA A 57 -9.07 -11.15 -13.48
C ALA A 57 -8.04 -10.64 -14.51
N ALA A 58 -7.68 -9.35 -14.50
CA ALA A 58 -6.82 -8.70 -15.49
C ALA A 58 -7.26 -8.90 -16.96
N ASN A 59 -8.54 -9.24 -17.18
CA ASN A 59 -9.13 -9.35 -18.51
C ASN A 59 -9.59 -7.95 -18.96
N MET A 60 -8.63 -7.12 -19.38
CA MET A 60 -8.86 -5.71 -19.68
C MET A 60 -9.85 -5.50 -20.83
N ARG A 61 -9.92 -6.40 -21.83
CA ARG A 61 -10.91 -6.31 -22.91
C ARG A 61 -12.32 -6.46 -22.38
N GLU A 62 -12.54 -7.47 -21.58
CA GLU A 62 -13.87 -7.74 -21.02
C GLU A 62 -14.22 -6.68 -19.96
N ALA A 63 -13.26 -6.23 -19.15
CA ALA A 63 -13.45 -5.16 -18.20
C ALA A 63 -13.89 -3.86 -18.89
N GLU A 64 -13.22 -3.44 -19.97
CA GLU A 64 -13.60 -2.25 -20.75
C GLU A 64 -15.04 -2.36 -21.24
N ARG A 65 -15.40 -3.47 -21.89
CA ARG A 65 -16.75 -3.70 -22.41
C ARG A 65 -17.81 -3.66 -21.31
N LEU A 66 -17.53 -4.29 -20.17
CA LEU A 66 -18.49 -4.39 -19.06
C LEU A 66 -18.61 -3.07 -18.29
N TYR A 67 -17.53 -2.31 -18.09
CA TYR A 67 -17.63 -0.96 -17.51
C TYR A 67 -18.40 -0.01 -18.42
N GLN A 68 -18.19 -0.06 -19.74
CA GLN A 68 -19.01 0.72 -20.67
C GLN A 68 -20.50 0.39 -20.54
N ALA A 69 -20.83 -0.90 -20.46
CA ALA A 69 -22.21 -1.34 -20.26
C ALA A 69 -22.77 -0.93 -18.89
N ALA A 70 -21.99 -1.09 -17.82
CA ALA A 70 -22.40 -0.71 -16.47
C ALA A 70 -22.68 0.79 -16.33
N LEU A 71 -21.88 1.64 -16.97
CA LEU A 71 -22.02 3.10 -16.94
C LEU A 71 -23.30 3.62 -17.63
N GLN A 72 -23.95 2.80 -18.46
CA GLN A 72 -25.27 3.12 -19.02
C GLN A 72 -26.40 3.00 -17.98
N SER A 73 -26.15 2.34 -16.85
CA SER A 73 -27.16 2.20 -15.80
C SER A 73 -27.38 3.50 -15.04
N PRO A 74 -28.61 4.01 -14.93
CA PRO A 74 -28.92 5.16 -14.09
C PRO A 74 -28.86 4.84 -12.58
N ALA A 75 -28.83 3.56 -12.21
CA ALA A 75 -28.85 3.12 -10.82
C ALA A 75 -27.50 3.21 -10.09
N LEU A 76 -26.41 3.52 -10.81
CA LEU A 76 -25.10 3.69 -10.18
C LEU A 76 -25.06 4.94 -9.31
N SER A 77 -24.60 4.77 -8.07
CA SER A 77 -24.23 5.90 -7.21
C SER A 77 -23.07 6.70 -7.82
N SER A 78 -22.91 7.97 -7.43
CA SER A 78 -21.80 8.81 -7.89
C SER A 78 -20.44 8.14 -7.67
N ARG A 79 -20.24 7.50 -6.51
CA ARG A 79 -18.99 6.82 -6.16
C ARG A 79 -18.72 5.59 -7.04
N GLU A 80 -19.75 4.79 -7.32
CA GLU A 80 -19.63 3.64 -8.23
C GLU A 80 -19.33 4.09 -9.64
N ARG A 81 -19.95 5.20 -10.08
CA ARG A 81 -19.71 5.81 -11.39
C ARG A 81 -18.28 6.34 -11.51
N GLU A 82 -17.76 7.03 -10.49
CA GLU A 82 -16.35 7.49 -10.45
C GLU A 82 -15.37 6.30 -10.57
N MET A 83 -15.58 5.27 -9.77
CA MET A 83 -14.74 4.05 -9.80
C MET A 83 -14.81 3.36 -11.16
N ALA A 84 -16.00 3.23 -11.73
CA ALA A 84 -16.19 2.61 -13.04
C ALA A 84 -15.51 3.41 -14.16
N LEU A 85 -15.59 4.74 -14.12
CA LEU A 85 -14.92 5.62 -15.09
C LEU A 85 -13.39 5.56 -14.98
N SER A 86 -12.85 5.53 -13.76
CA SER A 86 -11.41 5.35 -13.54
C SER A 86 -10.91 4.04 -14.13
N ARG A 87 -11.57 2.93 -13.79
CA ARG A 87 -11.20 1.59 -14.28
C ARG A 87 -11.43 1.42 -15.78
N LEU A 88 -12.49 2.04 -16.31
CA LEU A 88 -12.70 2.07 -17.76
C LEU A 88 -11.54 2.76 -18.47
N ALA A 89 -11.11 3.91 -17.99
CA ALA A 89 -10.00 4.64 -18.59
C ALA A 89 -8.70 3.82 -18.58
N GLU A 90 -8.39 3.16 -17.47
CA GLU A 90 -7.21 2.30 -17.36
C GLU A 90 -7.31 1.04 -18.24
N ALA A 91 -8.48 0.38 -18.29
CA ALA A 91 -8.72 -0.78 -19.16
C ALA A 91 -8.59 -0.42 -20.64
N ALA A 92 -9.16 0.71 -21.05
CA ALA A 92 -9.07 1.22 -22.40
C ALA A 92 -7.60 1.54 -22.78
N MET A 93 -6.81 2.12 -21.88
CA MET A 93 -5.38 2.34 -22.11
C MET A 93 -4.60 1.03 -22.24
N ALA A 94 -4.91 0.04 -21.43
CA ALA A 94 -4.30 -1.30 -21.54
C ALA A 94 -4.62 -1.97 -22.89
N ASN A 95 -5.81 -1.72 -23.44
CA ASN A 95 -6.25 -2.22 -24.75
C ASN A 95 -5.84 -1.32 -25.93
N LYS A 96 -5.11 -0.21 -25.67
CA LYS A 96 -4.70 0.79 -26.67
C LYS A 96 -5.87 1.59 -27.28
N HIS A 97 -6.98 1.72 -26.58
CA HIS A 97 -8.16 2.48 -26.97
C HIS A 97 -8.12 3.89 -26.34
N ALA A 98 -7.16 4.72 -26.78
CA ALA A 98 -6.89 6.02 -26.20
C ALA A 98 -8.07 7.00 -26.24
N SER A 99 -8.91 6.96 -27.28
CA SER A 99 -10.13 7.79 -27.38
C SER A 99 -11.14 7.42 -26.28
N THR A 100 -11.40 6.14 -26.08
CA THR A 100 -12.29 5.66 -25.01
C THR A 100 -11.77 6.05 -23.63
N ALA A 101 -10.45 5.97 -23.42
CA ALA A 101 -9.84 6.40 -22.18
C ALA A 101 -10.07 7.91 -21.92
N LEU A 102 -9.90 8.76 -22.93
CA LEU A 102 -10.14 10.21 -22.82
C LEU A 102 -11.62 10.53 -22.59
N GLU A 103 -12.52 9.82 -23.23
CA GLU A 103 -13.97 9.97 -22.99
C GLU A 103 -14.33 9.64 -21.54
N ALA A 104 -13.82 8.52 -21.01
CA ALA A 104 -14.04 8.13 -19.63
C ALA A 104 -13.44 9.13 -18.64
N LEU A 105 -12.24 9.64 -18.91
CA LEU A 105 -11.58 10.67 -18.07
C LEU A 105 -12.35 11.99 -18.10
N ASN A 106 -12.89 12.41 -19.26
CA ASN A 106 -13.71 13.59 -19.34
C ASN A 106 -15.03 13.44 -18.59
N ALA A 107 -15.70 12.29 -18.73
CA ALA A 107 -16.90 12.01 -17.96
C ALA A 107 -16.63 12.01 -16.44
N TRP A 108 -15.47 11.50 -16.02
CA TRP A 108 -15.04 11.56 -14.63
C TRP A 108 -14.82 12.99 -14.14
N LYS A 109 -14.14 13.81 -14.95
CA LYS A 109 -13.95 15.24 -14.66
C LYS A 109 -15.29 16.00 -14.58
N GLN A 110 -16.27 15.65 -15.41
CA GLN A 110 -17.60 16.25 -15.33
C GLN A 110 -18.35 15.88 -14.05
N LEU A 111 -18.11 14.67 -13.56
CA LEU A 111 -18.69 14.20 -12.30
C LEU A 111 -18.03 14.85 -11.06
N ASP A 112 -16.69 14.98 -11.07
CA ASP A 112 -15.91 15.70 -10.07
C ASP A 112 -14.81 16.55 -10.73
N GLY A 113 -15.04 17.85 -10.82
CA GLY A 113 -14.11 18.82 -11.43
C GLY A 113 -12.73 18.88 -10.77
N ARG A 114 -12.58 18.40 -9.52
CA ARG A 114 -11.31 18.35 -8.81
C ARG A 114 -10.35 17.30 -9.40
N MET A 115 -10.88 16.37 -10.20
CA MET A 115 -10.05 15.34 -10.86
C MET A 115 -9.02 15.95 -11.81
N ALA A 116 -9.32 17.07 -12.42
CA ALA A 116 -8.38 17.80 -13.28
C ALA A 116 -7.14 18.38 -12.53
N GLN A 117 -7.08 18.23 -11.20
CA GLN A 117 -5.91 18.56 -10.36
C GLN A 117 -5.24 17.30 -9.77
N SER A 118 -5.83 16.13 -9.97
CA SER A 118 -5.30 14.85 -9.46
C SER A 118 -4.14 14.38 -10.31
N GLU A 119 -2.99 14.09 -9.67
CA GLU A 119 -1.80 13.60 -10.37
C GLU A 119 -2.07 12.31 -11.16
N SER A 120 -2.80 11.34 -10.57
CA SER A 120 -3.11 10.08 -11.23
C SER A 120 -4.00 10.28 -12.46
N TRP A 121 -5.00 11.13 -12.36
CA TRP A 121 -5.87 11.48 -13.48
C TRP A 121 -5.09 12.19 -14.59
N LEU A 122 -4.28 13.19 -14.24
CA LEU A 122 -3.47 13.96 -15.18
C LEU A 122 -2.43 13.11 -15.92
N LYS A 123 -1.79 12.17 -15.21
CA LYS A 123 -0.86 11.20 -15.83
C LYS A 123 -1.57 10.29 -16.81
N LEU A 124 -2.74 9.76 -16.44
CA LEU A 124 -3.50 8.89 -17.33
C LEU A 124 -4.03 9.66 -18.54
N TRP A 125 -4.49 10.91 -18.33
CA TRP A 125 -4.91 11.79 -19.39
C TRP A 125 -3.76 12.10 -20.36
N GLY A 126 -2.59 12.46 -19.86
CA GLY A 126 -1.41 12.73 -20.67
C GLY A 126 -1.00 11.54 -21.53
N ARG A 127 -0.96 10.33 -20.95
CA ARG A 127 -0.70 9.09 -21.69
C ARG A 127 -1.74 8.82 -22.76
N ALA A 128 -3.02 9.01 -22.45
CA ALA A 128 -4.08 8.81 -23.42
C ALA A 128 -4.00 9.84 -24.57
N ALA A 129 -3.74 11.11 -24.24
CA ALA A 129 -3.54 12.14 -25.24
C ALA A 129 -2.30 11.86 -26.12
N MET A 130 -1.20 11.40 -25.53
CA MET A 130 0.01 11.00 -26.27
C MET A 130 -0.21 9.76 -27.15
N ALA A 131 -1.11 8.86 -26.81
CA ALA A 131 -1.39 7.65 -27.58
C ALA A 131 -2.33 7.88 -28.80
N LEU A 132 -2.97 9.05 -28.90
CA LEU A 132 -3.77 9.42 -30.07
C LEU A 132 -2.91 9.65 -31.33
N PRO A 133 -3.49 9.54 -32.53
CA PRO A 133 -2.87 10.05 -33.74
C PRO A 133 -2.47 11.53 -33.58
N GLN A 134 -1.31 11.92 -34.12
CA GLN A 134 -0.69 13.23 -33.85
C GLN A 134 -1.66 14.42 -34.03
N ALA A 135 -2.41 14.49 -35.13
CA ALA A 135 -3.34 15.59 -35.38
C ALA A 135 -4.46 15.67 -34.32
N GLN A 136 -5.00 14.51 -33.87
CA GLN A 136 -6.02 14.46 -32.83
C GLN A 136 -5.44 14.81 -31.46
N SER A 137 -4.25 14.29 -31.14
CA SER A 137 -3.50 14.61 -29.92
C SER A 137 -3.29 16.11 -29.76
N VAL A 138 -2.76 16.76 -30.84
CA VAL A 138 -2.52 18.21 -30.86
C VAL A 138 -3.81 18.99 -30.72
N SER A 139 -4.84 18.67 -31.49
CA SER A 139 -6.14 19.37 -31.41
C SER A 139 -6.76 19.27 -30.02
N TYR A 140 -6.73 18.09 -29.43
CA TYR A 140 -7.30 17.85 -28.11
C TYR A 140 -6.53 18.59 -27.00
N ALA A 141 -5.21 18.51 -27.03
CA ALA A 141 -4.37 19.19 -26.06
C ALA A 141 -4.42 20.73 -26.23
N LEU A 142 -4.55 21.24 -27.44
CA LEU A 142 -4.66 22.68 -27.71
C LEU A 142 -5.93 23.29 -27.08
N ALA A 143 -7.05 22.56 -27.14
CA ALA A 143 -8.30 23.00 -26.53
C ALA A 143 -8.16 23.16 -25.01
N VAL A 144 -7.44 22.25 -24.33
CA VAL A 144 -7.20 22.30 -22.89
C VAL A 144 -6.18 23.37 -22.52
N ALA A 145 -5.05 23.45 -23.23
CA ALA A 145 -3.97 24.39 -22.91
C ALA A 145 -4.40 25.86 -22.99
N ASN A 146 -5.37 26.16 -23.87
CA ASN A 146 -5.91 27.50 -24.07
C ASN A 146 -7.19 27.78 -23.25
N ALA A 147 -7.67 26.87 -22.43
CA ALA A 147 -8.87 27.04 -21.61
C ALA A 147 -8.53 27.70 -20.26
N PRO A 148 -8.75 29.01 -20.06
CA PRO A 148 -8.30 29.71 -18.85
C PRO A 148 -9.05 29.26 -17.59
N GLN A 149 -10.23 28.65 -17.74
CA GLN A 149 -11.06 28.12 -16.67
C GLN A 149 -10.54 26.76 -16.12
N GLU A 150 -9.66 26.08 -16.88
CA GLU A 150 -9.11 24.80 -16.43
C GLU A 150 -7.93 25.02 -15.46
N PRO A 151 -7.71 24.10 -14.49
CA PRO A 151 -6.61 24.20 -13.52
C PRO A 151 -5.24 24.32 -14.19
N LEU A 152 -4.30 25.02 -13.54
CA LEU A 152 -2.94 25.22 -14.06
C LEU A 152 -2.22 23.92 -14.37
N SER A 153 -2.34 22.91 -13.48
CA SER A 153 -1.74 21.58 -13.67
C SER A 153 -2.30 20.84 -14.89
N TYR A 154 -3.60 21.00 -15.18
CA TYR A 154 -4.21 20.41 -16.37
C TYR A 154 -3.76 21.09 -17.66
N ARG A 155 -3.74 22.44 -17.64
CA ARG A 155 -3.22 23.24 -18.76
C ARG A 155 -1.73 22.96 -19.02
N ALA A 156 -0.95 22.76 -17.96
CA ALA A 156 0.46 22.39 -18.07
C ALA A 156 0.64 20.98 -18.64
N SER A 157 -0.17 20.00 -18.20
CA SER A 157 -0.13 18.65 -18.79
C SER A 157 -0.45 18.68 -20.29
N ALA A 158 -1.42 19.49 -20.71
CA ALA A 158 -1.75 19.68 -22.10
C ALA A 158 -0.62 20.37 -22.88
N ALA A 159 0.01 21.40 -22.31
CA ALA A 159 1.17 22.06 -22.91
C ALA A 159 2.37 21.11 -23.06
N GLY A 160 2.56 20.17 -22.09
CA GLY A 160 3.56 19.10 -22.18
C GLY A 160 3.31 18.15 -23.36
N VAL A 161 2.06 17.74 -23.57
CA VAL A 161 1.67 16.94 -24.74
C VAL A 161 1.93 17.70 -26.03
N LEU A 162 1.58 18.99 -26.11
CA LEU A 162 1.83 19.82 -27.27
C LEU A 162 3.33 19.97 -27.55
N MET A 163 4.13 20.23 -26.54
CA MET A 163 5.59 20.26 -26.65
C MET A 163 6.17 18.98 -27.25
N ALA A 164 5.60 17.81 -26.84
CA ALA A 164 6.06 16.52 -27.32
C ALA A 164 5.56 16.14 -28.73
N ARG A 165 4.46 16.72 -29.19
CA ARG A 165 3.75 16.31 -30.41
C ARG A 165 3.82 17.35 -31.56
N THR A 166 4.26 18.56 -31.29
CA THR A 166 4.42 19.60 -32.33
C THR A 166 5.84 19.61 -32.90
N GLN A 167 6.04 20.34 -33.99
CA GLN A 167 7.38 20.53 -34.56
C GLN A 167 8.26 21.41 -33.65
N SER A 168 9.57 21.36 -33.81
CA SER A 168 10.56 21.95 -32.89
C SER A 168 10.31 23.44 -32.55
N GLY A 169 9.91 24.27 -33.51
CA GLY A 169 9.63 25.69 -33.27
C GLY A 169 8.40 25.91 -32.38
N ASP A 170 7.32 25.19 -32.67
CA ASP A 170 6.10 25.24 -31.84
C ASP A 170 6.33 24.58 -30.49
N GLY A 171 7.17 23.51 -30.43
CA GLY A 171 7.57 22.86 -29.20
C GLY A 171 8.27 23.80 -28.23
N LEU A 172 9.14 24.69 -28.74
CA LEU A 172 9.78 25.74 -27.94
C LEU A 172 8.77 26.74 -27.35
N MET A 173 7.79 27.16 -28.13
CA MET A 173 6.70 28.01 -27.63
C MET A 173 5.94 27.36 -26.48
N TRP A 174 5.65 26.05 -26.56
CA TRP A 174 4.98 25.31 -25.51
C TRP A 174 5.87 25.11 -24.29
N ALA A 175 7.18 24.96 -24.45
CA ALA A 175 8.13 24.93 -23.32
C ALA A 175 8.13 26.28 -22.58
N GLN A 176 8.11 27.39 -23.27
CA GLN A 176 8.00 28.73 -22.68
C GLN A 176 6.65 28.90 -21.95
N ARG A 177 5.57 28.38 -22.53
CA ARG A 177 4.23 28.40 -21.91
C ARG A 177 4.20 27.57 -20.63
N LEU A 178 4.87 26.41 -20.61
CA LEU A 178 5.05 25.58 -19.41
C LEU A 178 5.78 26.34 -18.29
N THR A 179 6.87 27.05 -18.62
CA THR A 179 7.60 27.91 -17.67
C THR A 179 6.67 28.95 -17.06
N ALA A 180 5.84 29.63 -17.88
CA ALA A 180 4.90 30.63 -17.39
C ALA A 180 3.87 30.02 -16.40
N LEU A 181 3.21 28.91 -16.80
CA LEU A 181 2.25 28.21 -15.95
C LEU A 181 2.88 27.70 -14.63
N TYR A 182 4.11 27.21 -14.69
CA TYR A 182 4.84 26.74 -13.52
C TYR A 182 5.14 27.88 -12.54
N ASN A 183 5.48 29.07 -13.03
CA ASN A 183 5.75 30.23 -12.20
C ASN A 183 4.50 30.76 -11.50
N GLU A 184 3.31 30.61 -12.11
CA GLU A 184 2.02 30.96 -11.52
C GLU A 184 1.59 29.95 -10.43
N ALA A 185 2.06 28.71 -10.51
CA ALA A 185 1.60 27.61 -9.67
C ALA A 185 2.18 27.63 -8.25
N GLY A 186 1.40 27.18 -7.29
CA GLY A 186 1.85 26.91 -5.92
C GLY A 186 2.75 25.65 -5.85
N ARG A 187 3.52 25.51 -4.76
CA ARG A 187 4.51 24.42 -4.60
C ARG A 187 3.93 23.03 -4.88
N GLN A 188 2.76 22.70 -4.33
CA GLN A 188 2.12 21.38 -4.53
C GLN A 188 1.76 21.14 -6.00
N GLU A 189 1.26 22.17 -6.66
CA GLU A 189 0.87 22.10 -8.05
C GLU A 189 2.11 22.00 -8.97
N ARG A 190 3.22 22.65 -8.62
CA ARG A 190 4.52 22.48 -9.29
C ARG A 190 5.02 21.05 -9.25
N VAL A 191 4.91 20.37 -8.10
CA VAL A 191 5.24 18.95 -7.97
C VAL A 191 4.43 18.10 -8.95
N VAL A 192 3.12 18.34 -9.03
CA VAL A 192 2.25 17.63 -9.98
C VAL A 192 2.67 17.90 -11.43
N MET A 193 2.97 19.16 -11.77
CA MET A 193 3.42 19.54 -13.11
C MET A 193 4.72 18.85 -13.50
N GLU A 194 5.71 18.82 -12.61
CA GLU A 194 6.99 18.13 -12.82
C GLU A 194 6.80 16.65 -13.09
N ARG A 195 5.99 15.96 -12.27
CA ARG A 195 5.72 14.52 -12.38
C ARG A 195 4.93 14.17 -13.64
N CYS A 196 3.96 14.98 -14.01
CA CYS A 196 3.20 14.78 -15.24
C CYS A 196 4.07 15.02 -16.49
N LEU A 197 4.94 16.04 -16.45
CA LEU A 197 5.86 16.31 -17.55
C LEU A 197 6.90 15.19 -17.70
N ALA A 198 7.46 14.68 -16.61
CA ALA A 198 8.39 13.55 -16.63
C ALA A 198 7.78 12.32 -17.31
N GLN A 199 6.50 12.01 -17.01
CA GLN A 199 5.76 10.96 -17.71
C GLN A 199 5.64 11.23 -19.22
N THR A 200 5.29 12.46 -19.60
CA THR A 200 5.18 12.84 -21.02
C THR A 200 6.54 12.77 -21.73
N CYS A 201 7.61 13.21 -21.07
CA CYS A 201 8.96 13.16 -21.62
C CYS A 201 9.45 11.72 -21.85
N SER A 202 9.09 10.79 -21.00
CA SER A 202 9.47 9.37 -21.15
C SER A 202 8.86 8.72 -22.39
N GLU A 203 7.69 9.19 -22.82
CA GLU A 203 6.98 8.74 -24.02
C GLU A 203 7.32 9.58 -25.27
N MET A 204 8.08 10.66 -25.09
CA MET A 204 8.47 11.56 -26.17
C MET A 204 9.45 10.86 -27.14
N PRO A 205 9.30 11.01 -28.48
CA PRO A 205 10.27 10.53 -29.43
C PRO A 205 11.68 11.11 -29.20
N ALA A 206 12.72 10.29 -29.36
CA ALA A 206 14.09 10.71 -29.08
C ALA A 206 14.55 11.91 -29.92
N ASN A 207 14.16 11.96 -31.20
CA ASN A 207 14.45 13.07 -32.10
C ASN A 207 13.77 14.38 -31.64
N THR A 208 12.56 14.32 -31.12
CA THR A 208 11.86 15.49 -30.57
C THR A 208 12.57 16.02 -29.32
N LEU A 209 12.96 15.12 -28.41
CA LEU A 209 13.73 15.47 -27.21
C LEU A 209 15.04 16.16 -27.55
N VAL A 210 15.83 15.58 -28.47
CA VAL A 210 17.10 16.17 -28.93
C VAL A 210 16.88 17.52 -29.59
N SER A 211 15.86 17.67 -30.45
CA SER A 211 15.55 18.92 -31.12
C SER A 211 15.15 20.05 -30.16
N LEU A 212 14.38 19.73 -29.11
CA LEU A 212 14.02 20.70 -28.08
C LEU A 212 15.24 21.14 -27.27
N LEU A 213 16.11 20.22 -26.93
CA LEU A 213 17.32 20.50 -26.12
C LEU A 213 18.37 21.36 -26.86
N GLN A 214 18.27 21.52 -28.18
CA GLN A 214 19.10 22.48 -28.93
C GLN A 214 18.83 23.93 -28.53
N TYR A 215 17.67 24.22 -27.95
CA TYR A 215 17.29 25.56 -27.50
C TYR A 215 17.60 25.80 -26.01
N THR A 216 18.24 24.86 -25.33
CA THR A 216 18.61 25.01 -23.93
C THR A 216 19.82 25.92 -23.82
N LEU A 217 19.73 26.95 -22.96
CA LEU A 217 20.84 27.84 -22.63
C LEU A 217 21.41 27.43 -21.24
N PRO A 218 22.71 27.69 -20.99
CA PRO A 218 23.31 27.38 -19.67
C PRO A 218 22.54 27.95 -18.47
N ASP A 219 21.92 29.11 -18.64
CA ASP A 219 21.14 29.79 -17.60
C ASP A 219 19.75 29.17 -17.39
N THR A 220 19.29 28.29 -18.25
CA THR A 220 17.96 27.65 -18.18
C THR A 220 18.00 26.17 -17.86
N ASP A 221 19.18 25.57 -17.77
CA ASP A 221 19.34 24.12 -17.53
C ASP A 221 18.63 23.64 -16.26
N GLY A 222 18.65 24.43 -15.18
CA GLY A 222 17.98 24.13 -13.92
C GLY A 222 16.52 24.58 -13.84
N VAL A 223 15.95 25.17 -14.90
CA VAL A 223 14.61 25.74 -14.91
C VAL A 223 13.62 24.78 -15.59
N PHE A 224 12.42 24.62 -14.97
CA PHE A 224 11.34 23.86 -15.59
C PHE A 224 10.85 24.54 -16.88
N PRO A 225 10.63 23.81 -17.98
CA PRO A 225 10.63 22.35 -18.15
C PRO A 225 12.00 21.74 -18.56
N TRP A 226 13.02 22.57 -18.80
CA TRP A 226 14.32 22.15 -19.35
C TRP A 226 15.03 21.15 -18.44
N SER A 227 14.96 21.36 -17.13
CA SER A 227 15.51 20.43 -16.13
C SER A 227 14.94 19.01 -16.29
N VAL A 228 13.64 18.86 -16.54
CA VAL A 228 12.99 17.55 -16.74
C VAL A 228 13.43 16.91 -18.06
N LEU A 229 13.50 17.70 -19.14
CA LEU A 229 13.97 17.24 -20.46
C LEU A 229 15.42 16.77 -20.41
N LEU A 230 16.29 17.51 -19.73
CA LEU A 230 17.71 17.16 -19.60
C LEU A 230 17.92 15.90 -18.73
N LEU A 231 17.13 15.74 -17.68
CA LEU A 231 17.15 14.51 -16.87
C LEU A 231 16.71 13.30 -17.70
N GLU A 232 15.66 13.43 -18.50
CA GLU A 232 15.21 12.34 -19.37
C GLU A 232 16.27 11.99 -20.43
N LYS A 233 16.97 12.98 -20.98
CA LYS A 233 18.11 12.74 -21.86
C LYS A 233 19.21 11.96 -21.15
N ALA A 234 19.62 12.41 -19.96
CA ALA A 234 20.65 11.74 -19.15
C ALA A 234 20.28 10.28 -18.85
N ARG A 235 19.01 10.03 -18.49
CA ARG A 235 18.48 8.68 -18.29
C ARG A 235 18.61 7.79 -19.54
N ARG A 236 18.24 8.31 -20.72
CA ARG A 236 18.34 7.56 -21.98
C ARG A 236 19.77 7.27 -22.38
N GLU A 237 20.71 8.12 -22.01
CA GLU A 237 22.15 7.95 -22.23
C GLU A 237 22.82 7.04 -21.19
N GLY A 238 22.07 6.49 -20.25
CA GLY A 238 22.56 5.55 -19.25
C GLY A 238 23.36 6.22 -18.13
N ALA A 239 23.13 7.50 -17.86
CA ALA A 239 23.76 8.20 -16.73
C ALA A 239 23.43 7.52 -15.39
N SER A 240 24.46 7.20 -14.63
CA SER A 240 24.30 6.65 -13.28
C SER A 240 23.92 7.76 -12.30
N MET A 241 23.09 7.42 -11.31
CA MET A 241 22.81 8.33 -10.19
C MET A 241 24.10 8.67 -9.43
N PRO A 242 24.45 9.94 -9.29
CA PRO A 242 25.53 10.32 -8.39
C PRO A 242 25.13 10.04 -6.94
N GLN A 243 26.11 9.72 -6.10
CA GLN A 243 25.86 9.39 -4.69
C GLN A 243 25.46 10.62 -3.86
N SER A 244 25.79 11.82 -4.32
CA SER A 244 25.33 13.08 -3.71
C SER A 244 25.34 14.21 -4.75
N ALA A 245 24.56 15.27 -4.50
CA ALA A 245 24.58 16.50 -5.28
C ALA A 245 25.93 17.27 -5.22
N GLN A 246 26.79 16.90 -4.28
CA GLN A 246 28.11 17.49 -4.05
C GLN A 246 29.25 16.60 -4.56
N ASP A 247 28.96 15.60 -5.41
CA ASP A 247 29.99 14.74 -5.99
C ASP A 247 30.94 15.59 -6.87
N PRO A 248 32.26 15.64 -6.58
CA PRO A 248 33.22 16.41 -7.38
C PRO A 248 33.24 16.01 -8.86
N ALA A 249 32.85 14.78 -9.20
CA ALA A 249 32.75 14.32 -10.58
C ALA A 249 31.65 15.04 -11.39
N LEU A 250 30.73 15.73 -10.72
CA LEU A 250 29.64 16.48 -11.32
C LEU A 250 29.98 17.95 -11.58
N GLU A 251 31.09 18.45 -11.01
CA GLU A 251 31.47 19.85 -11.13
C GLU A 251 31.69 20.24 -12.59
N GLY A 252 31.00 21.29 -13.02
CA GLY A 252 31.00 21.76 -14.42
C GLY A 252 30.20 20.91 -15.42
N THR A 253 29.61 19.80 -15.01
CA THR A 253 28.77 18.98 -15.88
C THR A 253 27.32 19.50 -15.98
N THR A 254 26.61 19.17 -17.07
CA THR A 254 25.18 19.47 -17.22
C THR A 254 24.38 18.85 -16.08
N LEU A 255 24.68 17.62 -15.70
CA LEU A 255 24.01 16.92 -14.61
C LEU A 255 24.22 17.62 -13.25
N GLY A 256 25.41 18.11 -12.96
CA GLY A 256 25.70 18.89 -11.75
C GLY A 256 24.91 20.20 -11.69
N ARG A 257 24.77 20.91 -12.83
CA ARG A 257 23.94 22.14 -12.89
C ARG A 257 22.46 21.84 -12.66
N ILE A 258 21.94 20.73 -13.23
CA ILE A 258 20.55 20.29 -13.01
C ILE A 258 20.31 19.90 -11.56
N MET A 259 21.26 19.20 -10.93
CA MET A 259 21.16 18.79 -9.52
C MET A 259 21.25 19.97 -8.56
N GLY A 260 21.92 21.06 -8.93
CA GLY A 260 21.91 22.32 -8.20
C GLY A 260 20.65 23.17 -8.46
N GLY A 261 19.79 22.77 -9.40
CA GLY A 261 18.53 23.44 -9.73
C GLY A 261 17.44 23.19 -8.68
N VAL A 262 16.47 24.09 -8.63
CA VAL A 262 15.36 24.03 -7.65
C VAL A 262 14.21 23.21 -8.25
N PHE A 263 14.18 21.91 -7.99
CA PHE A 263 12.96 21.12 -8.20
C PHE A 263 12.02 21.31 -7.02
N ALA A 264 10.73 21.39 -7.29
CA ALA A 264 9.69 21.33 -6.26
C ALA A 264 9.60 19.92 -5.68
N ASP A 265 9.96 18.89 -6.47
CA ASP A 265 10.05 17.50 -6.09
C ASP A 265 11.49 16.96 -6.26
N PRO A 266 12.32 17.00 -5.20
CA PRO A 266 13.70 16.50 -5.26
C PRO A 266 13.82 14.99 -5.57
N GLU A 267 12.76 14.20 -5.28
CA GLU A 267 12.76 12.75 -5.54
C GLU A 267 12.48 12.43 -7.01
N LEU A 268 11.84 13.33 -7.74
CA LEU A 268 11.55 13.15 -9.16
C LEU A 268 12.82 12.97 -9.97
N MET A 269 13.87 13.71 -9.67
CA MET A 269 15.17 13.60 -10.31
C MET A 269 15.73 12.18 -10.15
N ALA A 270 15.72 11.67 -8.92
CA ALA A 270 16.18 10.32 -8.63
C ALA A 270 15.32 9.24 -9.31
N ALA A 271 14.00 9.44 -9.39
CA ALA A 271 13.08 8.53 -10.06
C ALA A 271 13.28 8.49 -11.58
N ILE A 272 13.49 9.63 -12.21
CA ILE A 272 13.76 9.70 -13.65
C ILE A 272 15.06 8.98 -14.00
N LEU A 273 16.14 9.23 -13.26
CA LEU A 273 17.45 8.61 -13.53
C LEU A 273 17.45 7.10 -13.29
N ARG A 274 16.62 6.59 -12.37
CA ARG A 274 16.43 5.14 -12.19
C ARG A 274 15.54 4.49 -13.26
N GLY A 275 14.87 5.25 -14.10
CA GLY A 275 13.87 4.73 -15.02
C GLY A 275 12.54 4.35 -14.38
N ASP A 276 12.34 4.70 -13.12
CA ASP A 276 11.11 4.47 -12.36
C ASP A 276 10.12 5.59 -12.66
N GLN A 277 9.11 5.29 -13.46
CA GLN A 277 8.06 6.26 -13.80
C GLN A 277 6.99 6.43 -12.71
N THR A 278 7.05 5.64 -11.69
CA THR A 278 6.33 5.86 -10.43
C THR A 278 7.38 6.21 -9.38
N PRO A 279 7.35 7.40 -8.78
CA PRO A 279 8.19 7.66 -7.63
C PRO A 279 7.84 6.63 -6.56
N VAL A 280 8.75 5.70 -6.32
CA VAL A 280 8.73 4.95 -5.08
C VAL A 280 8.97 6.00 -4.00
N GLN A 281 7.92 6.31 -3.26
CA GLN A 281 8.08 7.05 -2.02
C GLN A 281 8.93 6.18 -1.07
N THR A 282 10.24 6.20 -1.25
CA THR A 282 11.14 5.87 -0.17
C THR A 282 10.99 7.00 0.84
N PRO A 283 10.71 6.72 2.11
CA PRO A 283 10.68 7.76 3.10
C PRO A 283 12.10 8.32 3.23
N VAL A 284 12.39 9.38 2.49
CA VAL A 284 13.55 10.21 2.78
C VAL A 284 13.26 10.83 4.14
N ALA A 285 14.18 10.61 5.09
CA ALA A 285 14.16 11.26 6.36
C ALA A 285 14.43 12.77 6.16
N THR A 286 13.48 13.46 5.54
CA THR A 286 13.44 14.91 5.55
C THR A 286 13.26 15.31 7.01
N VAL A 287 14.17 16.10 7.53
CA VAL A 287 13.91 16.85 8.76
C VAL A 287 12.69 17.69 8.46
N SER A 288 11.54 17.17 8.81
CA SER A 288 10.27 17.79 8.51
C SER A 288 10.15 19.07 9.34
N ASN A 289 10.19 20.20 8.68
CA ASN A 289 9.88 21.49 9.27
C ASN A 289 8.36 21.72 9.40
N VAL A 290 7.59 20.66 9.63
CA VAL A 290 6.16 20.81 9.92
C VAL A 290 6.05 21.60 11.22
N PRO A 291 5.33 22.73 11.22
CA PRO A 291 5.14 23.50 12.45
C PRO A 291 4.38 22.65 13.47
N MET A 292 4.91 22.61 14.68
CA MET A 292 4.30 21.97 15.84
C MET A 292 3.86 23.05 16.80
N PHE A 293 2.70 22.85 17.42
CA PHE A 293 2.06 23.85 18.25
C PHE A 293 1.86 23.35 19.67
N ALA A 294 1.87 24.29 20.62
CA ALA A 294 1.49 23.99 21.99
C ALA A 294 0.06 23.44 22.06
N GLY A 295 -0.18 22.48 22.94
CA GLY A 295 -1.51 21.88 23.06
C GLY A 295 -1.61 20.82 24.14
N SER A 296 -2.84 20.36 24.36
CA SER A 296 -3.19 19.33 25.33
C SER A 296 -3.68 18.09 24.60
N TYR A 297 -3.13 16.91 24.92
CA TYR A 297 -3.45 15.65 24.25
C TYR A 297 -3.76 14.58 25.28
N ALA A 298 -4.67 13.65 24.94
CA ALA A 298 -4.97 12.51 25.77
C ALA A 298 -4.47 11.20 25.12
N LEU A 299 -4.13 10.22 25.94
CA LEU A 299 -3.86 8.85 25.54
C LEU A 299 -4.77 7.91 26.36
N ALA A 300 -5.56 7.12 25.68
CA ALA A 300 -6.41 6.06 26.25
C ALA A 300 -5.70 4.71 26.04
N LEU A 301 -5.09 4.17 27.11
CA LEU A 301 -4.21 3.01 27.05
C LEU A 301 -4.58 1.97 28.11
N PRO A 302 -4.40 0.66 27.88
CA PRO A 302 -4.50 -0.36 28.91
C PRO A 302 -3.25 -0.30 29.80
N LEU A 303 -3.37 0.17 31.05
CA LEU A 303 -2.22 0.37 31.92
C LEU A 303 -2.19 -0.59 33.11
N SER A 304 -3.29 -1.26 33.44
CA SER A 304 -3.39 -2.16 34.60
C SER A 304 -3.78 -3.61 34.28
N GLY A 305 -4.30 -3.87 33.06
CA GLY A 305 -4.73 -5.21 32.62
C GLY A 305 -3.65 -6.03 31.94
N SER A 306 -4.07 -7.05 31.22
CA SER A 306 -3.18 -8.00 30.51
C SER A 306 -2.26 -7.36 29.46
N TYR A 307 -2.63 -6.17 28.95
CA TYR A 307 -1.85 -5.42 27.97
C TYR A 307 -1.09 -4.25 28.59
N SER A 308 -0.99 -4.18 29.92
CA SER A 308 -0.34 -3.07 30.65
C SER A 308 1.12 -2.85 30.24
N ALA A 309 1.87 -3.91 29.94
CA ALA A 309 3.23 -3.80 29.48
C ALA A 309 3.33 -2.99 28.16
N LEU A 310 2.41 -3.20 27.21
CA LEU A 310 2.35 -2.49 25.94
C LEU A 310 1.86 -1.06 26.14
N GLY A 311 0.80 -0.86 26.92
CA GLY A 311 0.28 0.46 27.27
C GLY A 311 1.33 1.34 27.93
N ASN A 312 2.11 0.78 28.87
CA ASN A 312 3.21 1.50 29.53
C ASN A 312 4.35 1.86 28.58
N LYS A 313 4.70 1.01 27.60
CA LYS A 313 5.69 1.36 26.57
C LYS A 313 5.21 2.53 25.71
N ILE A 314 3.95 2.52 25.26
CA ILE A 314 3.36 3.62 24.49
C ILE A 314 3.39 4.92 25.33
N ALA A 315 3.01 4.86 26.61
CA ALA A 315 3.05 5.99 27.52
C ALA A 315 4.49 6.52 27.72
N LYS A 316 5.50 5.62 27.80
CA LYS A 316 6.92 5.99 27.91
C LYS A 316 7.38 6.79 26.67
N GLY A 317 7.04 6.33 25.47
CA GLY A 317 7.36 7.03 24.24
C GLY A 317 6.65 8.38 24.11
N ALA A 318 5.39 8.45 24.49
CA ALA A 318 4.62 9.70 24.50
C ALA A 318 5.22 10.76 25.44
N LYS A 319 5.66 10.35 26.64
CA LYS A 319 6.37 11.23 27.58
C LYS A 319 7.71 11.71 27.02
N ALA A 320 8.43 10.87 26.27
CA ALA A 320 9.65 11.26 25.59
C ALA A 320 9.38 12.36 24.55
N ALA A 321 8.31 12.23 23.74
CA ALA A 321 7.90 13.28 22.80
C ALA A 321 7.46 14.57 23.51
N GLN A 322 6.73 14.48 24.62
CA GLN A 322 6.36 15.64 25.44
C GLN A 322 7.62 16.37 25.93
N SER A 323 8.60 15.63 26.46
CA SER A 323 9.87 16.20 26.91
C SER A 323 10.62 16.90 25.77
N GLU A 324 10.70 16.27 24.59
CA GLU A 324 11.32 16.87 23.40
C GLU A 324 10.61 18.17 22.98
N LEU A 325 9.28 18.17 22.89
CA LEU A 325 8.53 19.35 22.48
C LEU A 325 8.69 20.49 23.49
N ASN A 326 8.61 20.19 24.79
CA ASN A 326 8.79 21.16 25.85
C ASN A 326 10.20 21.76 25.85
N SER A 327 11.25 20.98 25.61
CA SER A 327 12.62 21.48 25.49
C SER A 327 12.82 22.42 24.29
N ARG A 328 11.97 22.28 23.26
CA ARG A 328 11.94 23.17 22.09
C ARG A 328 11.02 24.39 22.27
N GLY A 329 10.48 24.62 23.48
CA GLY A 329 9.57 25.71 23.77
C GLY A 329 8.12 25.48 23.32
N ILE A 330 7.76 24.27 22.86
CA ILE A 330 6.41 23.90 22.43
C ILE A 330 5.71 23.27 23.64
N ARG A 331 5.03 24.09 24.43
CA ARG A 331 4.39 23.65 25.67
C ARG A 331 3.31 22.60 25.40
N THR A 332 3.53 21.39 25.88
CA THR A 332 2.66 20.23 25.65
C THR A 332 2.20 19.64 26.98
N GLU A 333 0.89 19.46 27.11
CA GLU A 333 0.25 18.79 28.24
C GLU A 333 -0.24 17.41 27.79
N LEU A 334 0.09 16.36 28.55
CA LEU A 334 -0.26 14.99 28.22
C LEU A 334 -1.04 14.33 29.34
N TYR A 335 -2.26 13.89 29.02
CA TYR A 335 -3.15 13.18 29.92
C TYR A 335 -3.19 11.69 29.54
N ILE A 336 -2.76 10.81 30.44
CA ILE A 336 -2.73 9.37 30.21
C ILE A 336 -3.82 8.71 31.04
N LEU A 337 -4.75 8.03 30.36
CA LEU A 337 -5.94 7.42 30.93
C LEU A 337 -5.83 5.90 30.81
N ASP A 338 -6.11 5.20 31.92
CA ASP A 338 -6.11 3.74 31.97
C ASP A 338 -7.48 3.19 31.53
N THR A 339 -7.55 2.57 30.36
CA THR A 339 -8.78 2.01 29.80
C THR A 339 -9.27 0.73 30.48
N ASP A 340 -8.45 0.12 31.33
CA ASP A 340 -8.88 -1.03 32.14
C ASP A 340 -9.68 -0.61 33.40
N ARG A 341 -9.70 0.67 33.72
CA ARG A 341 -10.52 1.22 34.79
C ARG A 341 -11.93 1.54 34.31
N SER A 342 -12.92 1.24 35.11
CA SER A 342 -14.33 1.54 34.80
C SER A 342 -14.66 3.05 34.72
N ASP A 343 -13.86 3.92 35.36
CA ASP A 343 -14.05 5.37 35.41
C ASP A 343 -13.31 6.15 34.28
N TRP A 344 -12.62 5.47 33.36
CA TRP A 344 -11.76 6.13 32.38
C TRP A 344 -12.49 7.13 31.48
N LEU A 345 -13.74 6.84 31.08
CA LEU A 345 -14.56 7.76 30.29
C LEU A 345 -15.00 8.99 31.07
N SER A 346 -15.35 8.83 32.35
CA SER A 346 -15.64 9.97 33.23
C SER A 346 -14.43 10.88 33.36
N ARG A 347 -13.24 10.30 33.54
CA ARG A 347 -11.97 11.03 33.58
C ARG A 347 -11.65 11.70 32.25
N LEU A 348 -11.90 11.04 31.13
CA LEU A 348 -11.76 11.66 29.80
C LEU A 348 -12.66 12.88 29.66
N ASN A 349 -13.91 12.78 30.08
CA ASN A 349 -14.89 13.88 30.00
C ASN A 349 -14.53 15.06 30.91
N SER A 350 -13.81 14.82 32.02
CA SER A 350 -13.33 15.87 32.93
C SER A 350 -12.08 16.61 32.45
N LEU A 351 -11.44 16.16 31.36
CA LEU A 351 -10.28 16.87 30.80
C LEU A 351 -10.66 18.23 30.23
N PRO A 352 -9.69 19.17 30.19
CA PRO A 352 -9.93 20.50 29.64
C PRO A 352 -10.57 20.47 28.24
N PRO A 353 -11.46 21.41 27.91
CA PRO A 353 -12.15 21.43 26.60
C PRO A 353 -11.21 21.53 25.40
N GLN A 354 -10.03 22.13 25.57
CA GLN A 354 -8.99 22.22 24.53
C GLN A 354 -8.31 20.89 24.24
N CYS A 355 -8.41 19.88 25.11
CA CYS A 355 -7.86 18.54 24.89
C CYS A 355 -8.79 17.73 23.98
N VAL A 356 -8.83 18.07 22.71
CA VAL A 356 -9.75 17.46 21.73
C VAL A 356 -9.16 16.27 20.96
N THR A 357 -7.84 16.03 21.04
CA THR A 357 -7.16 14.94 20.33
C THR A 357 -6.82 13.81 21.29
N VAL A 358 -7.27 12.60 20.98
CA VAL A 358 -7.08 11.38 21.79
C VAL A 358 -6.36 10.31 20.98
N GLY A 359 -5.23 9.84 21.46
CA GLY A 359 -4.53 8.64 20.95
C GLY A 359 -5.05 7.38 21.60
N GLY A 360 -5.29 6.33 20.80
CA GLY A 360 -5.98 5.15 21.28
C GLY A 360 -7.50 5.24 21.12
N PRO A 361 -8.26 4.31 21.73
CA PRO A 361 -7.77 3.19 22.52
C PRO A 361 -7.08 2.10 21.69
N MET A 362 -6.41 1.20 22.40
CA MET A 362 -5.71 0.06 21.81
C MET A 362 -6.60 -1.18 21.67
N LEU A 363 -7.64 -1.28 22.48
CA LEU A 363 -8.53 -2.44 22.53
C LEU A 363 -9.91 -2.11 21.95
N PRO A 364 -10.51 -3.01 21.14
CA PRO A 364 -11.83 -2.77 20.55
C PRO A 364 -12.92 -2.49 21.59
N ALA A 365 -12.92 -3.22 22.70
CA ALA A 365 -13.92 -3.03 23.77
C ALA A 365 -13.91 -1.59 24.34
N ALA A 366 -12.73 -1.01 24.54
CA ALA A 366 -12.62 0.37 25.00
C ALA A 366 -13.11 1.39 23.94
N PHE A 367 -12.91 1.09 22.66
CA PHE A 367 -13.44 1.95 21.58
C PHE A 367 -14.96 1.88 21.49
N GLU A 368 -15.55 0.68 21.64
CA GLU A 368 -17.01 0.53 21.71
C GLU A 368 -17.61 1.31 22.91
N GLN A 369 -16.96 1.30 24.07
CA GLN A 369 -17.35 2.13 25.21
C GLN A 369 -17.31 3.64 24.88
N ALA A 370 -16.24 4.10 24.18
CA ALA A 370 -16.11 5.49 23.75
C ALA A 370 -17.23 5.92 22.77
N LYS A 371 -17.64 5.01 21.88
CA LYS A 371 -18.77 5.22 20.95
C LYS A 371 -20.10 5.28 21.71
N ALA A 372 -20.35 4.31 22.58
CA ALA A 372 -21.59 4.23 23.37
C ALA A 372 -21.79 5.45 24.28
N SER A 373 -20.71 5.99 24.85
CA SER A 373 -20.72 7.22 25.65
C SER A 373 -20.74 8.50 24.81
N GLN A 374 -20.70 8.40 23.49
CA GLN A 374 -20.59 9.51 22.53
C GLN A 374 -19.31 10.37 22.69
N ALA A 375 -18.30 9.90 23.39
CA ALA A 375 -17.02 10.60 23.56
C ALA A 375 -16.35 10.90 22.21
N VAL A 376 -16.55 10.04 21.20
CA VAL A 376 -16.06 10.21 19.82
C VAL A 376 -16.65 11.42 19.08
N ARG A 377 -17.75 12.01 19.58
CA ARG A 377 -18.31 13.26 19.03
C ARG A 377 -17.71 14.51 19.65
N GLN A 378 -17.16 14.38 20.85
CA GLN A 378 -16.57 15.47 21.60
C GLN A 378 -15.07 15.60 21.35
N ARG A 379 -14.40 14.46 21.07
CA ARG A 379 -12.95 14.38 20.88
C ARG A 379 -12.62 13.53 19.65
N ALA A 380 -11.59 13.92 18.90
CA ALA A 380 -11.11 13.22 17.73
C ALA A 380 -10.20 12.05 18.18
N PHE A 381 -10.65 10.83 17.95
CA PHE A 381 -9.94 9.62 18.32
C PHE A 381 -9.03 9.12 17.18
N PHE A 382 -7.75 9.04 17.44
CA PHE A 382 -6.74 8.39 16.61
C PHE A 382 -6.43 7.03 17.19
N THR A 383 -7.21 6.02 16.81
CA THR A 383 -7.21 4.71 17.44
C THR A 383 -5.95 3.91 17.13
N PHE A 384 -5.47 3.13 18.10
CA PHE A 384 -4.40 2.15 17.90
C PHE A 384 -4.95 0.77 17.53
N LEU A 385 -6.13 0.76 16.91
CA LEU A 385 -6.76 -0.43 16.35
C LEU A 385 -6.23 -0.69 14.94
N SER A 386 -6.08 -1.96 14.58
CA SER A 386 -5.65 -2.35 13.24
C SER A 386 -6.74 -2.19 12.17
N THR A 387 -8.01 -2.10 12.59
CA THR A 387 -9.19 -1.87 11.72
C THR A 387 -10.25 -1.11 12.50
N LEU A 388 -11.00 -0.29 11.77
CA LEU A 388 -12.24 0.35 12.21
C LEU A 388 -13.42 -0.25 11.46
N GLY A 389 -14.64 -0.02 11.94
CA GLY A 389 -15.86 -0.43 11.28
C GLY A 389 -16.08 0.27 9.95
N GLU A 390 -16.97 -0.28 9.14
CA GLU A 390 -17.34 0.32 7.86
C GLU A 390 -17.94 1.73 8.09
N GLY A 391 -17.41 2.73 7.37
CA GLY A 391 -17.83 4.13 7.50
C GLY A 391 -17.36 4.85 8.78
N GLU A 392 -16.63 4.19 9.67
CA GLU A 392 -16.09 4.84 10.88
C GLU A 392 -14.78 5.59 10.59
N GLU A 393 -13.89 4.99 9.79
CA GLU A 393 -12.57 5.56 9.50
C GLU A 393 -12.69 6.84 8.68
N GLY A 394 -12.12 7.94 9.18
CA GLY A 394 -12.19 9.26 8.55
C GLY A 394 -13.46 10.06 8.87
N ASN A 395 -14.39 9.48 9.64
CA ASN A 395 -15.64 10.11 10.02
C ASN A 395 -15.84 10.13 11.54
N THR A 396 -15.87 8.96 12.18
CA THR A 396 -16.05 8.80 13.63
C THR A 396 -14.71 8.76 14.37
N ALA A 397 -13.71 8.14 13.75
CA ALA A 397 -12.34 8.03 14.27
C ALA A 397 -11.33 7.85 13.11
N TRP A 398 -10.06 7.95 13.45
CA TRP A 398 -8.95 7.78 12.51
C TRP A 398 -8.02 6.67 13.01
N ARG A 399 -7.65 5.77 12.13
CA ARG A 399 -6.71 4.71 12.47
C ARG A 399 -5.28 5.30 12.54
N PHE A 400 -4.59 5.00 13.63
CA PHE A 400 -3.18 5.36 13.86
C PHE A 400 -2.31 4.11 14.07
N PHE A 401 -2.69 3.00 13.46
CA PHE A 401 -1.99 1.73 13.57
C PHE A 401 -1.97 0.98 12.23
N THR A 402 -1.06 0.00 12.10
CA THR A 402 -0.92 -0.82 10.89
C THR A 402 -2.13 -1.73 10.69
N SER A 403 -2.71 -1.72 9.49
CA SER A 403 -3.80 -2.64 9.14
C SER A 403 -3.29 -3.96 8.55
N PRO A 404 -4.11 -5.02 8.59
CA PRO A 404 -3.87 -6.24 7.83
C PRO A 404 -3.70 -6.00 6.33
N SER A 405 -4.47 -5.08 5.76
CA SER A 405 -4.39 -4.71 4.34
C SER A 405 -3.08 -4.01 3.98
N ASP A 406 -2.52 -3.18 4.88
CA ASP A 406 -1.21 -2.56 4.67
C ASP A 406 -0.11 -3.62 4.57
N GLN A 407 -0.16 -4.66 5.43
CA GLN A 407 0.80 -5.75 5.43
C GLN A 407 0.75 -6.57 4.14
N VAL A 408 -0.45 -6.99 3.76
CA VAL A 408 -0.67 -7.80 2.56
C VAL A 408 -0.24 -7.04 1.31
N ARG A 409 -0.65 -5.78 1.16
CA ARG A 409 -0.28 -4.93 0.03
C ARG A 409 1.23 -4.76 -0.08
N THR A 410 1.90 -4.46 1.04
CA THR A 410 3.36 -4.33 1.07
C THR A 410 4.05 -5.61 0.58
N MET A 411 3.56 -6.79 1.01
CA MET A 411 4.19 -8.06 0.60
C MET A 411 3.97 -8.36 -0.89
N ILE A 412 2.77 -8.12 -1.40
CA ILE A 412 2.46 -8.34 -2.82
C ILE A 412 3.26 -7.37 -3.71
N ASP A 413 3.29 -6.09 -3.36
CA ASP A 413 4.03 -5.07 -4.12
C ASP A 413 5.53 -5.36 -4.13
N PHE A 414 6.08 -5.72 -2.98
CA PHE A 414 7.49 -6.11 -2.87
C PHE A 414 7.81 -7.34 -3.72
N ALA A 415 7.01 -8.41 -3.57
CA ALA A 415 7.21 -9.66 -4.31
C ALA A 415 7.07 -9.45 -5.82
N GLY A 416 6.08 -8.66 -6.26
CA GLY A 416 5.90 -8.32 -7.67
C GLY A 416 7.11 -7.61 -8.26
N ARG A 417 7.70 -6.65 -7.52
CA ARG A 417 8.93 -5.96 -7.91
C ARG A 417 10.18 -6.85 -7.85
N ALA A 418 10.19 -7.86 -6.97
CA ALA A 418 11.24 -8.88 -6.95
C ALA A 418 11.12 -9.93 -8.07
N GLY A 419 10.08 -9.82 -8.93
CA GLY A 419 9.87 -10.71 -10.08
C GLY A 419 9.01 -11.93 -9.80
N VAL A 420 8.30 -11.98 -8.68
CA VAL A 420 7.30 -13.02 -8.36
C VAL A 420 5.99 -12.69 -9.08
N ARG A 421 5.43 -13.67 -9.79
CA ARG A 421 4.18 -13.49 -10.58
C ARG A 421 3.06 -14.42 -10.14
N ARG A 422 3.39 -15.58 -9.61
CA ARG A 422 2.42 -16.58 -9.16
C ARG A 422 2.54 -16.75 -7.66
N PHE A 423 1.40 -16.62 -7.00
CA PHE A 423 1.30 -16.57 -5.55
C PHE A 423 0.57 -17.79 -5.00
N ALA A 424 0.84 -18.09 -3.73
CA ALA A 424 0.11 -19.07 -2.95
C ALA A 424 -0.02 -18.57 -1.50
N THR A 425 -0.94 -19.16 -0.73
CA THR A 425 -1.06 -18.94 0.70
C THR A 425 -1.16 -20.27 1.45
N LEU A 426 -0.38 -20.39 2.51
CA LEU A 426 -0.38 -21.52 3.43
C LEU A 426 -0.67 -20.97 4.84
N TYR A 427 -1.84 -21.26 5.41
CA TYR A 427 -2.33 -20.55 6.59
C TYR A 427 -2.87 -21.48 7.68
N PRO A 428 -2.77 -21.09 8.97
CA PRO A 428 -3.34 -21.86 10.08
C PRO A 428 -4.87 -21.83 10.06
N GLU A 429 -5.50 -22.92 10.51
CA GLU A 429 -6.96 -23.06 10.59
C GLU A 429 -7.55 -22.28 11.78
N ASP A 430 -7.23 -21.00 11.88
CA ASP A 430 -7.81 -20.10 12.86
C ASP A 430 -8.42 -18.83 12.20
N ALA A 431 -9.05 -17.99 13.00
CA ALA A 431 -9.71 -16.78 12.50
C ALA A 431 -8.71 -15.80 11.88
N PHE A 432 -7.50 -15.67 12.44
CA PHE A 432 -6.46 -14.79 11.94
C PHE A 432 -5.92 -15.28 10.59
N GLY A 433 -5.55 -16.57 10.51
CA GLY A 433 -5.02 -17.17 9.29
C GLY A 433 -6.02 -17.07 8.13
N ARG A 434 -7.29 -17.44 8.37
CA ARG A 434 -8.36 -17.31 7.38
C ARG A 434 -8.53 -15.86 6.90
N ARG A 435 -8.60 -14.88 7.83
CA ARG A 435 -8.76 -13.47 7.49
C ARG A 435 -7.60 -12.96 6.64
N MET A 436 -6.35 -13.24 7.05
CA MET A 436 -5.17 -12.79 6.33
C MET A 436 -5.04 -13.46 4.96
N SER A 437 -5.35 -14.75 4.86
CA SER A 437 -5.40 -15.49 3.59
C SER A 437 -6.44 -14.88 2.64
N THR A 438 -7.65 -14.59 3.12
CA THR A 438 -8.71 -13.94 2.31
C THR A 438 -8.24 -12.58 1.78
N LEU A 439 -7.65 -11.74 2.62
CA LEU A 439 -7.11 -10.44 2.19
C LEU A 439 -6.01 -10.59 1.15
N PHE A 440 -5.15 -11.62 1.31
CA PHE A 440 -4.09 -11.89 0.36
C PHE A 440 -4.65 -12.34 -1.00
N LEU A 441 -5.64 -13.24 -0.99
CA LEU A 441 -6.32 -13.70 -2.20
C LEU A 441 -7.03 -12.57 -2.95
N GLN A 442 -7.62 -11.61 -2.22
CA GLN A 442 -8.29 -10.44 -2.80
C GLN A 442 -7.30 -9.42 -3.40
N ALA A 443 -6.11 -9.30 -2.83
CA ALA A 443 -5.13 -8.30 -3.23
C ALA A 443 -4.11 -8.82 -4.27
N ALA A 444 -3.92 -10.13 -4.36
CA ALA A 444 -2.97 -10.71 -5.30
C ALA A 444 -3.45 -10.61 -6.75
N PRO A 445 -2.54 -10.39 -7.72
CA PRO A 445 -2.91 -10.28 -9.13
C PRO A 445 -3.62 -11.54 -9.65
N ALA A 446 -4.75 -11.37 -10.31
CA ALA A 446 -5.64 -12.45 -10.75
C ALA A 446 -5.11 -13.34 -11.91
N GLY A 447 -3.93 -13.06 -12.44
CA GLY A 447 -3.40 -13.68 -13.67
C GLY A 447 -2.79 -15.09 -13.55
N GLY A 448 -2.82 -15.73 -12.38
CA GLY A 448 -2.32 -17.10 -12.24
C GLY A 448 -2.95 -17.75 -11.01
N GLY A 449 -3.79 -18.72 -11.19
CA GLY A 449 -4.57 -19.37 -10.14
C GLY A 449 -3.84 -19.45 -8.80
N ILE A 450 -4.39 -18.82 -7.78
CA ILE A 450 -3.74 -18.73 -6.46
C ILE A 450 -3.99 -20.03 -5.71
N THR A 451 -2.94 -20.78 -5.43
CA THR A 451 -3.03 -21.98 -4.59
C THR A 451 -3.21 -21.57 -3.13
N SER A 452 -4.27 -22.05 -2.50
CA SER A 452 -4.56 -21.80 -1.10
C SER A 452 -4.70 -23.11 -0.35
N ARG A 453 -4.03 -23.22 0.82
CA ARG A 453 -4.13 -24.41 1.68
C ARG A 453 -4.03 -24.00 3.14
N SER A 454 -4.92 -24.59 3.95
CA SER A 454 -4.85 -24.50 5.42
C SER A 454 -4.03 -25.65 6.02
N TYR A 455 -3.59 -25.45 7.25
CA TYR A 455 -2.99 -26.48 8.08
C TYR A 455 -3.56 -26.41 9.51
N PRO A 456 -3.69 -27.59 10.21
CA PRO A 456 -4.26 -27.63 11.55
C PRO A 456 -3.35 -26.90 12.54
N LYS A 457 -3.92 -25.92 13.24
CA LYS A 457 -3.21 -25.20 14.30
C LYS A 457 -3.00 -26.11 15.51
N GLY A 458 -1.75 -26.19 15.99
CA GLY A 458 -1.41 -27.00 17.16
C GLY A 458 -1.06 -28.46 16.87
N ASN A 459 -1.31 -28.99 15.68
CA ASN A 459 -0.89 -30.34 15.29
C ASN A 459 0.34 -30.32 14.39
N VAL A 460 1.50 -30.04 14.98
CA VAL A 460 2.79 -29.90 14.28
C VAL A 460 3.18 -31.15 13.49
N SER A 461 2.77 -32.35 13.97
CA SER A 461 3.11 -33.63 13.32
C SER A 461 2.51 -33.76 11.91
N GLU A 462 1.41 -33.07 11.62
CA GLU A 462 0.78 -33.08 10.30
C GLU A 462 1.37 -32.06 9.31
N TRP A 463 2.10 -31.06 9.78
CA TRP A 463 2.55 -29.95 8.96
C TRP A 463 3.47 -30.37 7.81
N ASN A 464 4.31 -31.38 8.04
CA ASN A 464 5.15 -31.91 6.98
C ASN A 464 4.32 -32.58 5.86
N ALA A 465 3.28 -33.33 6.21
CA ALA A 465 2.40 -33.96 5.22
C ALA A 465 1.57 -32.93 4.45
N VAL A 466 1.10 -31.88 5.13
CA VAL A 466 0.37 -30.75 4.48
C VAL A 466 1.30 -30.01 3.51
N THR A 467 2.52 -29.69 3.93
CA THR A 467 3.49 -29.00 3.07
C THR A 467 3.90 -29.86 1.87
N ALA A 468 4.08 -31.17 2.04
CA ALA A 468 4.37 -32.10 0.94
C ALA A 468 3.28 -32.06 -0.14
N LYS A 469 2.02 -32.12 0.26
CA LYS A 469 0.86 -32.00 -0.66
C LYS A 469 0.77 -30.62 -1.28
N PHE A 470 1.07 -29.55 -0.51
CA PHE A 470 0.98 -28.18 -0.96
C PHE A 470 1.99 -27.86 -2.06
N VAL A 471 3.23 -28.33 -1.94
CA VAL A 471 4.26 -28.11 -2.96
C VAL A 471 4.32 -29.21 -4.02
N GLY A 472 3.49 -30.25 -3.91
CA GLY A 472 3.52 -31.39 -4.82
C GLY A 472 4.88 -32.09 -4.80
N SER A 473 5.31 -32.51 -3.59
CA SER A 473 6.63 -33.14 -3.37
C SER A 473 6.72 -34.51 -4.06
N TYR A 474 7.85 -34.77 -4.70
CA TYR A 474 8.19 -36.06 -5.31
C TYR A 474 9.71 -36.30 -5.26
N MET A 475 10.15 -37.49 -5.63
CA MET A 475 11.57 -37.86 -5.62
C MET A 475 12.14 -38.00 -7.02
N ILE A 476 13.36 -37.51 -7.23
CA ILE A 476 14.18 -37.77 -8.40
C ILE A 476 15.42 -38.55 -7.92
N GLY A 477 15.40 -39.87 -8.07
CA GLY A 477 16.35 -40.72 -7.38
C GLY A 477 16.24 -40.56 -5.85
N LYS A 478 17.29 -40.05 -5.21
CA LYS A 478 17.30 -39.75 -3.76
C LYS A 478 17.11 -38.25 -3.45
N VAL A 479 16.82 -37.43 -4.47
CA VAL A 479 16.72 -35.97 -4.30
C VAL A 479 15.25 -35.57 -4.22
N PRO A 480 14.81 -34.90 -3.14
CA PRO A 480 13.47 -34.36 -3.06
C PRO A 480 13.31 -33.19 -4.05
N ALA A 481 12.18 -33.17 -4.73
CA ALA A 481 11.80 -32.18 -5.72
C ALA A 481 10.35 -31.73 -5.51
N SER A 482 10.00 -30.58 -6.04
CA SER A 482 8.67 -29.97 -5.95
C SER A 482 8.12 -29.67 -7.35
N SER A 483 6.82 -29.88 -7.51
CA SER A 483 6.05 -29.50 -8.70
C SER A 483 5.23 -28.20 -8.49
N ALA A 484 5.55 -27.41 -7.45
CA ALA A 484 4.88 -26.15 -7.17
C ALA A 484 4.90 -25.22 -8.39
N SER A 485 3.71 -24.75 -8.81
CA SER A 485 3.53 -23.84 -9.93
C SER A 485 3.64 -22.36 -9.52
N PHE A 486 3.63 -22.07 -8.22
CA PHE A 486 3.77 -20.72 -7.65
C PHE A 486 5.22 -20.38 -7.30
N GLU A 487 5.51 -19.10 -7.11
CA GLU A 487 6.85 -18.54 -6.93
C GLU A 487 7.01 -17.85 -5.57
N GLY A 488 5.89 -17.46 -4.96
CA GLY A 488 5.83 -16.85 -3.64
C GLY A 488 4.73 -17.45 -2.80
N VAL A 489 4.98 -17.63 -1.50
CA VAL A 489 4.00 -18.14 -0.53
C VAL A 489 3.81 -17.14 0.60
N PHE A 490 2.56 -16.79 0.90
CA PHE A 490 2.18 -16.02 2.07
C PHE A 490 1.87 -16.97 3.23
N LEU A 491 2.55 -16.76 4.35
CA LEU A 491 2.47 -17.59 5.55
C LEU A 491 2.02 -16.73 6.75
N PRO A 492 0.72 -16.48 6.91
CA PRO A 492 0.17 -15.62 7.96
C PRO A 492 0.06 -16.33 9.31
N ASP A 493 1.18 -16.55 9.96
CA ASP A 493 1.26 -17.14 11.31
C ASP A 493 2.31 -16.41 12.14
N SER A 494 2.49 -16.81 13.39
CA SER A 494 3.57 -16.38 14.27
C SER A 494 4.93 -16.86 13.76
N TRP A 495 6.00 -16.16 14.16
CA TRP A 495 7.36 -16.60 13.84
C TRP A 495 7.67 -18.01 14.32
N ASN A 496 7.22 -18.37 15.53
CA ASN A 496 7.46 -19.68 16.11
C ASN A 496 6.93 -20.81 15.22
N ASN A 497 5.73 -20.65 14.67
CA ASN A 497 5.13 -21.61 13.76
C ASN A 497 5.79 -21.57 12.37
N ALA A 498 6.06 -20.38 11.84
CA ALA A 498 6.74 -20.21 10.57
C ALA A 498 8.12 -20.87 10.58
N ALA A 499 8.87 -20.75 11.69
CA ALA A 499 10.18 -21.37 11.87
C ALA A 499 10.14 -22.91 11.83
N LEU A 500 8.99 -23.53 12.08
CA LEU A 500 8.78 -24.98 11.95
C LEU A 500 8.28 -25.37 10.55
N ILE A 501 7.46 -24.54 9.93
CA ILE A 501 6.88 -24.82 8.59
C ILE A 501 7.91 -24.60 7.47
N ILE A 502 8.75 -23.57 7.56
CA ILE A 502 9.76 -23.27 6.56
C ILE A 502 10.70 -24.46 6.27
N PRO A 503 11.29 -25.14 7.28
CA PRO A 503 12.05 -26.36 7.06
C PRO A 503 11.27 -27.49 6.38
N CYS A 504 9.96 -27.61 6.63
CA CYS A 504 9.13 -28.61 5.95
C CYS A 504 9.04 -28.35 4.43
N LEU A 505 8.99 -27.10 3.98
CA LEU A 505 9.03 -26.76 2.55
C LEU A 505 10.35 -27.24 1.94
N PHE A 506 11.49 -26.96 2.58
CA PHE A 506 12.81 -27.38 2.10
C PHE A 506 12.96 -28.90 2.11
N PHE A 507 12.52 -29.57 3.17
CA PHE A 507 12.53 -31.02 3.26
C PHE A 507 11.74 -31.66 2.13
N ASN A 508 10.64 -31.06 1.72
CA ASN A 508 9.81 -31.51 0.61
C ASN A 508 10.31 -31.02 -0.77
N GLY A 509 11.56 -30.58 -0.84
CA GLY A 509 12.24 -30.25 -2.08
C GLY A 509 11.97 -28.87 -2.65
N GLU A 510 11.27 -27.98 -1.89
CA GLU A 510 10.96 -26.63 -2.37
C GLU A 510 11.79 -25.56 -1.63
N ASP A 511 12.82 -25.06 -2.29
CA ASP A 511 13.77 -24.06 -1.78
C ASP A 511 13.88 -22.80 -2.67
N ARG A 512 12.92 -22.60 -3.58
CA ARG A 512 12.89 -21.49 -4.55
C ARG A 512 11.90 -20.38 -4.22
N LEU A 513 10.98 -20.63 -3.28
CA LEU A 513 9.88 -19.74 -2.99
C LEU A 513 10.31 -18.51 -2.20
N LEU A 514 9.82 -17.34 -2.59
CA LEU A 514 9.78 -16.21 -1.71
C LEU A 514 8.72 -16.45 -0.62
N ILE A 515 9.16 -16.55 0.63
CA ILE A 515 8.29 -16.78 1.77
C ILE A 515 7.98 -15.44 2.43
N MET A 516 6.71 -15.09 2.48
CA MET A 516 6.21 -13.80 2.95
C MET A 516 5.43 -13.99 4.25
N GLY A 517 5.83 -13.33 5.32
CA GLY A 517 5.17 -13.38 6.62
C GLY A 517 4.30 -12.16 6.92
N THR A 518 3.98 -12.01 8.20
CA THR A 518 3.25 -10.87 8.77
C THR A 518 4.12 -10.11 9.77
N SER A 519 3.67 -8.93 10.19
CA SER A 519 4.37 -8.15 11.23
C SER A 519 4.45 -8.84 12.60
N LEU A 520 3.72 -9.93 12.82
CA LEU A 520 3.87 -10.76 14.02
C LEU A 520 5.27 -11.38 14.15
N TRP A 521 5.99 -11.50 13.04
CA TRP A 521 7.35 -12.05 13.07
C TRP A 521 8.34 -11.11 13.74
N GLU A 522 8.13 -9.80 13.64
CA GLU A 522 8.97 -8.79 14.30
C GLU A 522 9.09 -9.03 15.81
N GLN A 523 7.99 -9.39 16.46
CA GLN A 523 7.94 -9.63 17.90
C GLN A 523 8.48 -11.01 18.30
N GLY A 524 8.37 -11.99 17.42
CA GLY A 524 8.77 -13.37 17.69
C GLY A 524 10.25 -13.65 17.43
N LEU A 525 10.91 -12.89 16.55
CA LEU A 525 12.30 -13.13 16.15
C LEU A 525 13.30 -13.15 17.33
N PRO A 526 13.24 -12.24 18.30
CA PRO A 526 14.20 -12.22 19.41
C PRO A 526 14.11 -13.42 20.36
N SER A 527 12.94 -14.04 20.45
CA SER A 527 12.62 -15.10 21.45
C SER A 527 12.26 -16.45 20.80
N GLY A 528 12.16 -16.50 19.47
CA GLY A 528 11.69 -17.69 18.75
C GLY A 528 12.78 -18.69 18.36
N ALA A 529 12.34 -19.79 17.72
CA ALA A 529 13.21 -20.78 17.15
C ALA A 529 14.15 -20.17 16.10
N ARG A 530 15.45 -20.43 16.21
CA ARG A 530 16.46 -19.95 15.27
C ARG A 530 16.52 -20.89 14.09
N LEU A 531 16.27 -20.34 12.90
CA LEU A 531 16.51 -21.07 11.64
C LEU A 531 17.98 -21.00 11.24
N ASP A 532 18.41 -21.99 10.48
CA ASP A 532 19.69 -21.91 9.78
C ASP A 532 19.64 -20.72 8.79
N ALA A 533 20.69 -19.91 8.78
CA ALA A 533 20.81 -18.74 7.91
C ALA A 533 20.59 -19.09 6.42
N SER A 534 20.94 -20.31 5.99
CA SER A 534 20.69 -20.79 4.63
C SER A 534 19.18 -20.82 4.27
N ASN A 535 18.32 -21.08 5.25
CA ASN A 535 16.88 -21.17 5.08
C ASN A 535 16.17 -19.80 5.12
N LEU A 536 16.89 -18.74 5.53
CA LEU A 536 16.31 -17.39 5.67
C LEU A 536 16.49 -16.52 4.42
N SER A 537 17.27 -16.96 3.44
CA SER A 537 17.68 -16.12 2.31
C SER A 537 16.52 -15.59 1.44
N LEU A 538 15.40 -16.31 1.39
CA LEU A 538 14.18 -15.95 0.64
C LEU A 538 12.97 -15.72 1.56
N VAL A 539 13.19 -15.30 2.79
CA VAL A 539 12.13 -15.06 3.78
C VAL A 539 12.01 -13.56 4.02
N VAL A 540 10.80 -13.01 3.97
CA VAL A 540 10.55 -11.59 4.22
C VAL A 540 9.28 -11.38 5.02
N PHE A 541 9.20 -10.25 5.74
CA PHE A 541 7.99 -9.85 6.45
C PHE A 541 7.88 -8.31 6.50
N PRO A 542 6.64 -7.77 6.60
CA PRO A 542 6.42 -6.34 6.72
C PRO A 542 6.60 -5.89 8.17
N ALA A 543 7.26 -4.76 8.39
CA ALA A 543 7.49 -4.20 9.71
C ALA A 543 7.24 -2.68 9.73
N ALA A 544 6.68 -2.20 10.82
CA ALA A 544 6.53 -0.76 11.06
C ALA A 544 7.76 -0.15 11.74
N TRP A 545 8.59 -0.96 12.35
CA TRP A 545 9.83 -0.56 13.03
C TRP A 545 11.05 -1.16 12.32
N ASN A 546 12.14 -0.41 12.25
CA ASN A 546 13.38 -0.88 11.65
C ASN A 546 14.55 -0.62 12.60
N ALA A 547 14.81 -1.56 13.48
CA ALA A 547 15.87 -1.45 14.47
C ALA A 547 17.28 -1.43 13.84
N ALA A 548 17.48 -2.14 12.73
CA ALA A 548 18.77 -2.23 12.05
C ALA A 548 19.13 -0.96 11.28
N ASN A 549 18.12 -0.19 10.82
CA ASN A 549 18.32 1.09 10.15
C ASN A 549 17.30 2.13 10.67
N PRO A 550 17.50 2.63 11.91
CA PRO A 550 16.56 3.53 12.56
C PRO A 550 16.53 4.91 11.89
N THR A 551 15.33 5.48 11.77
CA THR A 551 15.14 6.86 11.30
C THR A 551 15.80 7.86 12.23
N PRO A 552 16.04 9.12 11.82
CA PRO A 552 16.52 10.16 12.73
C PRO A 552 15.62 10.33 13.96
N ALA A 553 14.31 10.27 13.79
CA ALA A 553 13.35 10.35 14.89
C ALA A 553 13.43 9.14 15.83
N ALA A 554 13.65 7.92 15.29
CA ALA A 554 13.86 6.72 16.09
C ALA A 554 15.17 6.78 16.89
N ARG A 555 16.26 7.33 16.30
CA ARG A 555 17.52 7.56 17.02
C ARG A 555 17.35 8.57 18.15
N ASN A 556 16.62 9.66 17.89
CA ASN A 556 16.31 10.65 18.91
C ASN A 556 15.46 10.06 20.05
N LEU A 557 14.41 9.30 19.72
CA LEU A 557 13.62 8.58 20.71
C LEU A 557 14.49 7.66 21.57
N ASN A 558 15.36 6.87 20.95
CA ASN A 558 16.25 5.96 21.68
C ASN A 558 17.18 6.72 22.64
N ALA A 559 17.72 7.86 22.23
CA ALA A 559 18.53 8.73 23.09
C ALA A 559 17.73 9.29 24.29
N LEU A 560 16.48 9.74 24.04
CA LEU A 560 15.58 10.22 25.10
C LEU A 560 15.17 9.14 26.11
N LEU A 561 15.19 7.88 25.68
CA LEU A 561 14.88 6.73 26.55
C LEU A 561 16.10 6.16 27.30
N GLY A 562 17.28 6.77 27.17
CA GLY A 562 18.51 6.35 27.82
C GLY A 562 19.46 5.52 26.94
N GLY A 563 19.20 5.39 25.65
CA GLY A 563 20.00 4.60 24.71
C GLY A 563 19.77 3.09 24.87
N GLN A 564 20.74 2.26 24.49
CA GLN A 564 20.75 0.81 24.71
C GLN A 564 19.62 0.00 24.05
N GLY A 565 18.97 0.52 22.97
CA GLY A 565 17.91 -0.22 22.26
C GLY A 565 16.57 -0.25 22.99
N GLU A 566 16.31 0.70 23.88
CA GLU A 566 15.02 0.86 24.60
C GLU A 566 13.87 1.29 23.69
N ALA A 567 14.16 1.83 22.50
CA ALA A 567 13.16 2.21 21.52
C ALA A 567 12.68 0.98 20.71
N ASP A 568 11.38 0.83 20.62
CA ASP A 568 10.70 -0.22 19.84
C ASP A 568 9.42 0.33 19.20
N ILE A 569 8.67 -0.52 18.51
CA ILE A 569 7.41 -0.17 17.84
C ILE A 569 6.40 0.49 18.80
N TRP A 570 6.35 0.06 20.06
CA TRP A 570 5.36 0.56 21.02
C TRP A 570 5.74 1.91 21.58
N THR A 571 7.00 2.10 21.94
CA THR A 571 7.52 3.43 22.33
C THR A 571 7.45 4.39 21.15
N GLY A 572 7.74 3.93 19.91
CA GLY A 572 7.61 4.69 18.69
C GLY A 572 6.18 5.15 18.44
N LEU A 573 5.18 4.29 18.69
CA LEU A 573 3.75 4.62 18.51
C LEU A 573 3.33 5.81 19.38
N GLY A 574 3.70 5.81 20.66
CA GLY A 574 3.39 6.91 21.57
C GLY A 574 4.15 8.20 21.22
N TYR A 575 5.42 8.06 20.86
CA TYR A 575 6.28 9.18 20.46
C TYR A 575 5.77 9.87 19.19
N ASP A 576 5.47 9.10 18.17
CA ASP A 576 4.96 9.62 16.91
C ASP A 576 3.56 10.24 17.08
N PHE A 577 2.70 9.65 17.91
CA PHE A 577 1.37 10.18 18.15
C PHE A 577 1.40 11.59 18.74
N VAL A 578 2.20 11.85 19.78
CA VAL A 578 2.24 13.17 20.42
C VAL A 578 2.79 14.23 19.47
N ARG A 579 3.83 13.91 18.71
CA ARG A 579 4.41 14.80 17.69
C ARG A 579 3.43 15.07 16.54
N PHE A 580 2.71 14.03 16.09
CA PHE A 580 1.64 14.15 15.12
C PHE A 580 0.50 15.04 15.64
N ALA A 581 0.05 14.85 16.89
CA ALA A 581 -1.02 15.65 17.49
C ALA A 581 -0.63 17.13 17.60
N ALA A 582 0.64 17.42 17.92
CA ALA A 582 1.19 18.78 17.94
C ALA A 582 1.23 19.40 16.52
N ALA A 583 1.49 18.62 15.48
CA ALA A 583 1.45 19.07 14.10
C ALA A 583 0.02 19.20 13.56
N LEU A 584 -0.90 18.36 14.00
CA LEU A 584 -2.33 18.40 13.64
C LEU A 584 -3.02 19.66 14.18
N HIS A 585 -2.64 20.08 15.37
CA HIS A 585 -3.13 21.30 16.04
C HIS A 585 -4.67 21.46 15.96
N LEU A 586 -5.37 20.45 16.43
CA LEU A 586 -6.82 20.43 16.42
C LEU A 586 -7.39 21.28 17.59
N THR A 587 -8.41 22.09 17.31
CA THR A 587 -9.05 22.99 18.27
C THR A 587 -10.49 22.58 18.54
N PRO A 588 -11.10 23.01 19.67
CA PRO A 588 -12.53 22.81 19.94
C PRO A 588 -13.40 23.27 18.78
N GLY A 589 -14.53 22.59 18.56
CA GLY A 589 -15.42 22.84 17.42
C GLY A 589 -14.96 22.20 16.11
N TRP A 590 -14.03 21.27 16.18
CA TRP A 590 -13.58 20.49 15.03
C TRP A 590 -14.71 19.70 14.36
N THR A 591 -14.52 19.40 13.08
CA THR A 591 -15.36 18.49 12.29
C THR A 591 -14.49 17.43 11.63
N SER A 592 -15.07 16.29 11.24
CA SER A 592 -14.31 15.24 10.52
C SER A 592 -13.68 15.77 9.22
N ALA A 593 -14.39 16.62 8.49
CA ALA A 593 -13.85 17.27 7.29
C ALA A 593 -12.63 18.15 7.62
N ARG A 594 -12.66 18.89 8.74
CA ARG A 594 -11.52 19.70 9.20
C ARG A 594 -10.33 18.83 9.57
N VAL A 595 -10.56 17.73 10.33
CA VAL A 595 -9.50 16.76 10.64
C VAL A 595 -8.88 16.22 9.34
N ASN A 596 -9.69 15.71 8.40
CA ASN A 596 -9.22 15.16 7.13
C ASN A 596 -8.40 16.17 6.32
N SER A 597 -8.75 17.47 6.38
CA SER A 597 -7.95 18.51 5.71
C SER A 597 -6.58 18.73 6.36
N LEU A 598 -6.51 18.69 7.71
CA LEU A 598 -5.28 18.89 8.47
C LEU A 598 -4.32 17.70 8.39
N LEU A 599 -4.84 16.48 8.22
CA LEU A 599 -4.04 15.26 8.11
C LEU A 599 -2.95 15.36 7.03
N ARG A 600 -3.22 16.03 5.90
CA ARG A 600 -2.26 16.19 4.81
C ARG A 600 -0.97 16.89 5.22
N THR A 601 -1.06 17.82 6.16
CA THR A 601 0.13 18.50 6.71
C THR A 601 0.70 17.74 7.89
N ALA A 602 -0.15 17.31 8.83
CA ALA A 602 0.27 16.64 10.05
C ALA A 602 1.02 15.31 9.77
N GLN A 603 0.65 14.58 8.73
CA GLN A 603 1.33 13.33 8.34
C GLN A 603 2.78 13.51 7.85
N GLN A 604 3.20 14.74 7.57
CA GLN A 604 4.56 15.03 7.08
C GLN A 604 5.59 15.19 8.20
N ILE A 605 5.28 14.81 9.43
CA ILE A 605 6.27 14.79 10.52
C ILE A 605 7.39 13.78 10.22
N SER A 606 8.55 14.00 10.86
CA SER A 606 9.61 12.99 10.87
C SER A 606 9.18 11.82 11.77
N TRP A 607 8.83 10.69 11.18
CA TRP A 607 8.34 9.49 11.86
C TRP A 607 9.49 8.69 12.49
N SER A 608 9.27 8.16 13.69
CA SER A 608 10.18 7.17 14.28
C SER A 608 9.94 5.78 13.68
N MET A 609 8.72 5.49 13.29
CA MET A 609 8.30 4.28 12.60
C MET A 609 8.14 4.51 11.09
N ALA A 610 7.74 3.47 10.38
CA ALA A 610 7.25 3.58 8.99
C ALA A 610 6.12 4.62 8.91
N PRO A 611 6.17 5.56 7.95
CA PRO A 611 5.22 6.66 7.88
C PRO A 611 3.77 6.19 7.74
N MET A 612 2.87 6.93 8.40
CA MET A 612 1.43 6.84 8.11
C MET A 612 1.02 7.96 7.17
N VAL A 613 0.14 7.62 6.22
CA VAL A 613 -0.48 8.58 5.33
C VAL A 613 -1.99 8.41 5.35
N TRP A 614 -2.71 9.52 5.25
CA TRP A 614 -4.16 9.53 5.14
C TRP A 614 -4.58 10.13 3.81
N ASN A 615 -5.55 9.50 3.16
CA ASN A 615 -6.17 10.08 1.97
C ASN A 615 -7.12 11.25 2.33
N GLY A 616 -7.71 11.88 1.32
CA GLY A 616 -8.63 13.00 1.52
C GLY A 616 -9.89 12.67 2.32
N SER A 617 -10.25 11.39 2.45
CA SER A 617 -11.38 10.90 3.26
C SER A 617 -10.97 10.45 4.66
N GLY A 618 -9.70 10.63 5.04
CA GLY A 618 -9.19 10.25 6.37
C GLY A 618 -8.89 8.77 6.57
N HIS A 619 -8.88 7.97 5.50
CA HIS A 619 -8.48 6.57 5.58
C HIS A 619 -6.95 6.46 5.60
N ALA A 620 -6.45 5.74 6.58
CA ALA A 620 -5.02 5.57 6.79
C ALA A 620 -4.44 4.42 5.98
N SER A 621 -3.19 4.58 5.56
CA SER A 621 -2.32 3.51 5.10
C SER A 621 -0.92 3.69 5.66
N ARG A 622 -0.18 2.59 5.86
CA ARG A 622 1.19 2.64 6.35
C ARG A 622 2.15 2.04 5.33
N GLN A 623 3.22 2.77 5.04
CA GLN A 623 4.30 2.34 4.15
C GLN A 623 5.32 1.51 4.94
N LEU A 624 5.07 0.20 5.03
CA LEU A 624 5.88 -0.69 5.85
C LEU A 624 7.26 -0.95 5.23
N TYR A 625 8.26 -1.12 6.08
CA TYR A 625 9.54 -1.70 5.70
C TYR A 625 9.36 -3.18 5.37
N VAL A 626 10.20 -3.71 4.47
CA VAL A 626 10.30 -5.15 4.24
C VAL A 626 11.63 -5.64 4.80
N LEU A 627 11.51 -6.52 5.77
CA LEU A 627 12.66 -7.05 6.49
C LEU A 627 12.87 -8.53 6.14
N ASN A 628 14.13 -8.93 6.06
CA ASN A 628 14.56 -10.32 5.96
C ASN A 628 15.06 -10.77 7.35
N PRO A 629 14.55 -11.87 7.92
CA PRO A 629 15.09 -12.42 9.16
C PRO A 629 16.55 -12.81 9.00
N THR A 630 17.35 -12.54 10.01
CA THR A 630 18.74 -12.94 10.09
C THR A 630 18.96 -13.76 11.36
N ARG A 631 20.17 -14.28 11.55
CA ARG A 631 20.51 -15.03 12.76
C ARG A 631 20.33 -14.20 14.04
N ASP A 632 20.59 -12.89 13.97
CA ASP A 632 20.67 -12.01 15.11
C ASP A 632 19.59 -10.91 15.11
N GLY A 633 18.51 -11.10 14.32
CA GLY A 633 17.42 -10.13 14.23
C GLY A 633 16.80 -10.06 12.83
N ALA A 634 16.67 -8.87 12.28
CA ALA A 634 16.13 -8.64 10.94
C ALA A 634 16.85 -7.49 10.25
N GLN A 635 16.97 -7.57 8.93
CA GLN A 635 17.62 -6.57 8.09
C GLN A 635 16.70 -6.15 6.96
N GLN A 636 16.66 -4.87 6.64
CA GLN A 636 15.92 -4.38 5.49
C GLN A 636 16.50 -4.93 4.19
N VAL A 637 15.64 -5.31 3.26
CA VAL A 637 16.03 -5.85 1.95
C VAL A 637 15.25 -5.13 0.84
N THR A 638 15.92 -4.92 -0.29
CA THR A 638 15.30 -4.33 -1.49
C THR A 638 14.69 -5.40 -2.40
N PRO A 639 13.68 -5.06 -3.23
CA PRO A 639 13.15 -5.97 -4.24
C PRO A 639 14.21 -6.46 -5.23
N GLN A 640 15.18 -5.63 -5.59
CA GLN A 640 16.26 -5.97 -6.51
C GLN A 640 17.19 -7.05 -5.93
N GLU A 641 17.64 -6.86 -4.67
CA GLU A 641 18.42 -7.86 -3.96
C GLU A 641 17.67 -9.18 -3.83
N MET A 642 16.40 -9.12 -3.47
CA MET A 642 15.56 -10.31 -3.35
C MET A 642 15.38 -11.00 -4.70
N GLY A 643 15.17 -10.26 -5.78
CA GLY A 643 15.09 -10.79 -7.14
C GLY A 643 16.37 -11.54 -7.57
N GLN A 644 17.55 -11.02 -7.18
CA GLN A 644 18.82 -11.72 -7.41
C GLN A 644 18.93 -13.03 -6.60
N ARG A 645 18.54 -13.01 -5.32
CA ARG A 645 18.51 -14.20 -4.46
C ARG A 645 17.55 -15.27 -5.01
N ILE A 646 16.38 -14.88 -5.50
CA ILE A 646 15.42 -15.79 -6.16
C ILE A 646 16.04 -16.45 -7.40
N LYS A 647 16.70 -15.68 -8.27
CA LYS A 647 17.41 -16.24 -9.46
C LYS A 647 18.49 -17.23 -9.06
N GLN A 648 19.28 -16.94 -8.04
CA GLN A 648 20.31 -17.82 -7.53
C GLN A 648 19.73 -19.12 -6.94
N ALA A 649 18.62 -19.03 -6.19
CA ALA A 649 17.94 -20.19 -5.63
C ALA A 649 17.40 -21.11 -6.73
N ARG A 650 16.77 -20.57 -7.77
CA ARG A 650 16.31 -21.33 -8.95
C ARG A 650 17.48 -22.04 -9.65
N ALA A 651 18.58 -21.35 -9.86
CA ALA A 651 19.77 -21.96 -10.48
C ALA A 651 20.39 -23.06 -9.59
N ARG A 652 20.37 -22.94 -8.25
CA ARG A 652 20.80 -24.01 -7.33
C ARG A 652 19.87 -25.22 -7.43
N TYR A 653 18.57 -25.00 -7.41
CA TYR A 653 17.56 -26.03 -7.57
C TYR A 653 17.75 -26.83 -8.86
N ASP A 654 17.87 -26.15 -10.01
CA ASP A 654 18.06 -26.80 -11.32
C ASP A 654 19.30 -27.65 -11.37
N ARG A 655 20.43 -27.18 -10.77
CA ARG A 655 21.68 -27.99 -10.67
C ARG A 655 21.47 -29.24 -9.82
N ARG A 656 20.75 -29.11 -8.66
CA ARG A 656 20.43 -30.22 -7.77
C ARG A 656 19.59 -31.29 -8.49
N ILE A 657 18.57 -30.87 -9.22
CA ILE A 657 17.69 -31.75 -9.99
C ILE A 657 18.45 -32.46 -11.12
N LYS A 658 19.30 -31.74 -11.87
CA LYS A 658 20.15 -32.34 -12.92
C LYS A 658 21.10 -33.38 -12.35
N ALA A 659 21.68 -33.13 -11.19
CA ALA A 659 22.57 -34.10 -10.52
C ALA A 659 21.82 -35.35 -10.04
N GLY A 660 20.58 -35.18 -9.54
CA GLY A 660 19.74 -36.32 -9.14
C GLY A 660 19.28 -37.22 -10.28
N ARG A 661 19.12 -36.69 -11.50
CA ARG A 661 18.80 -37.46 -12.72
C ARG A 661 19.96 -38.26 -13.25
N LYS A 662 21.21 -37.90 -12.93
CA LYS A 662 22.42 -38.60 -13.39
C LYS A 662 22.83 -39.77 -12.50
N LYS A 663 22.29 -39.86 -11.31
CA LYS A 663 22.46 -40.97 -10.36
C LYS A 663 21.24 -41.90 -10.41
#